data_e9a957fa62adc108de0275cc00d454cd
#
_entry.id   e9a957fa62adc108de0275cc00d454cd
#
_cell.length_a   1.000
_cell.length_b   1.000
_cell.length_c   1.000
_cell.angle_alpha   90.00
_cell.angle_beta   90.00
_cell.angle_gamma   90.00
#
_symmetry.space_group_name_H-M   'P 1'
#
loop_
_entity.id
_entity.type
_entity.pdbx_description
1 polymer ?
#
loop_
_entity_poly.entity_id
_entity_poly.type
_entity_poly.pdbx_seq_one_letter_code
_entity_poly.pdbx_strand_id
1 'polypeptide(L)'
;MNKAPNNLGAFFIFNNMKIFFESVVDEIIDKINLETTYFIIPNRRSKVYLKKEILKKISSVSISPQIYSIDDFIERIADIKEATRTSQLFYLYESYMKTSNKKDFESYILFRNWANTLLNDINDVDMAMAENADVFNDLYEIQKLQSITDEKVQTALNFWKIIPKIISEFKSQLNKNNMATKGICHVNAKDNIDIFSQANKDFTFIFLGLNSLSNTEQFIINHLLENNDTKIYWDSDESFISNIEHEAGYFFRKYMLEWDYYKTNKFNWINNNFSSSKNISIYQTTKQIAQAKTAANLIEEISSKKTKQKTAIILPNQNLLIPLINSIPLAIKDLSMSISNSLLNMPLTKFCINILEMYSRASKGSFYYKDVINIISSGYFNRSFENHSKSVEFVKSEIINKNIVYISQKNLIQLLKTSKNQNLKDLFGCSESNIIDNIINCLDLFESNIDENSFLEQSSKIKSILLIIKNFNSKHQFSISFPSLKDFFFDIVKNQSINFYGDPSFDFHIMGLLESRGMDFDNVIICSANEGILPSNNFYSSLLPFDLRKKHNIPTIIEDDARTSYDFYHLLLRAKNIHLIYNSVAEGLDSGEKSRYIHQLEILKNKNHNVNEIISHYPFNPSQQLSEKFEKTDSLVKRLYEMSESGFSPSSLNRYIENPIRFFDEYILNVKSDEDVNERPEARGIGIIFHNTMEAIYKPYEGKKLIEKNLKRDLKNIDKLLDNEFVNEYGKNYERGSNIIIYQVLKNTINSLIQSDIKKVRKGIEIEIVGIESKLNTELVTEKSKIKYKLKGTVDRIQSENGIIKIIDYKTGSFQPYKLSFKEYEELVSKKKKEAFQLLCYCLMYDKNNEKQISLNAGIISFKNMNLGLMSLKKSNSVSFTNDELSTFKETLDKIIEEIFDTNLSFSENESLK
;
A
#
# COMPACT_ATOMS: atom_id res chain seq x y z
N MET A 1 73.38 12.73 20.09
CA MET A 1 73.38 12.81 21.57
C MET A 1 72.10 13.48 22.04
N ASN A 2 71.40 12.80 22.93
CA ASN A 2 70.36 13.14 23.88
C ASN A 2 68.93 12.80 23.45
N LYS A 3 68.50 11.69 23.84
CA LYS A 3 67.56 11.12 24.81
C LYS A 3 66.19 11.85 24.83
N ALA A 4 65.17 11.12 24.39
CA ALA A 4 63.76 11.35 24.71
C ALA A 4 63.47 11.06 26.20
N PRO A 5 62.51 11.66 26.86
CA PRO A 5 61.91 11.16 28.06
C PRO A 5 60.56 10.51 27.80
N ASN A 6 60.50 9.32 28.20
CA ASN A 6 59.47 8.46 28.74
C ASN A 6 58.00 8.92 28.76
N ASN A 7 57.19 8.00 28.21
CA ASN A 7 55.92 7.50 28.68
C ASN A 7 55.29 8.18 29.92
N LEU A 8 54.25 8.96 29.66
CA LEU A 8 53.11 9.07 30.53
C LEU A 8 51.94 8.39 29.82
N GLY A 9 51.71 7.14 30.20
CA GLY A 9 50.50 6.45 29.88
C GLY A 9 49.31 7.23 30.45
N ALA A 10 48.61 7.90 29.58
CA ALA A 10 47.29 8.40 29.91
C ALA A 10 46.41 7.16 30.09
N PHE A 11 46.20 6.74 31.33
CA PHE A 11 45.06 5.94 31.69
C PHE A 11 43.81 6.73 31.32
N PHE A 12 43.28 6.49 30.13
CA PHE A 12 41.89 6.84 29.82
C PHE A 12 41.03 5.96 30.71
N ILE A 13 40.71 6.47 31.89
CA ILE A 13 39.57 5.98 32.66
C ILE A 13 38.36 6.29 31.79
N PHE A 14 37.89 5.28 31.07
CA PHE A 14 36.56 5.30 30.47
C PHE A 14 35.56 5.42 31.63
N ASN A 15 35.27 6.64 32.06
CA ASN A 15 34.09 6.90 32.85
C ASN A 15 32.91 6.56 31.93
N ASN A 16 32.31 5.39 32.08
CA ASN A 16 31.03 5.09 31.52
C ASN A 16 30.08 6.20 32.00
N MET A 17 29.51 7.00 31.07
CA MET A 17 28.49 7.97 31.44
C MET A 17 27.35 7.20 32.11
N LYS A 18 27.01 7.56 33.33
CA LYS A 18 25.85 6.97 33.99
C LYS A 18 24.58 7.42 33.32
N ILE A 19 23.66 6.48 33.13
CA ILE A 19 22.31 6.76 32.63
C ILE A 19 21.52 7.57 33.67
N PHE A 20 20.50 8.31 33.26
CA PHE A 20 19.71 9.18 34.13
C PHE A 20 19.16 8.43 35.33
N PHE A 21 18.44 7.32 35.13
CA PHE A 21 17.88 6.55 36.24
C PHE A 21 18.94 5.96 37.19
N GLU A 22 20.07 5.51 36.67
CA GLU A 22 21.19 5.04 37.50
C GLU A 22 21.68 6.15 38.42
N SER A 23 21.88 7.35 37.86
CA SER A 23 22.38 8.50 38.66
C SER A 23 21.42 8.89 39.77
N VAL A 24 20.10 8.91 39.45
CA VAL A 24 19.07 9.22 40.46
C VAL A 24 18.99 8.12 41.52
N VAL A 25 18.92 6.86 41.11
CA VAL A 25 18.85 5.72 42.04
C VAL A 25 20.06 5.71 42.99
N ASP A 26 21.27 5.97 42.49
CA ASP A 26 22.48 6.07 43.28
C ASP A 26 22.40 7.15 44.37
N GLU A 27 21.71 8.25 44.10
CA GLU A 27 21.56 9.35 45.04
C GLU A 27 20.55 9.08 46.15
N ILE A 28 19.46 8.38 45.81
CA ILE A 28 18.26 8.31 46.66
C ILE A 28 18.07 6.97 47.37
N ILE A 29 18.60 5.86 46.85
CA ILE A 29 18.23 4.50 47.29
C ILE A 29 18.41 4.25 48.78
N ASP A 30 19.48 4.81 49.35
CA ASP A 30 19.82 4.67 50.78
C ASP A 30 19.04 5.67 51.66
N LYS A 31 18.30 6.60 51.09
CA LYS A 31 17.60 7.71 51.77
C LYS A 31 16.09 7.56 51.80
N ILE A 32 15.55 6.54 51.12
CA ILE A 32 14.10 6.38 50.98
C ILE A 32 13.65 4.98 51.42
N ASN A 33 12.39 4.90 51.86
CA ASN A 33 11.74 3.62 52.07
C ASN A 33 10.93 3.26 50.79
N LEU A 34 11.33 2.18 50.08
CA LEU A 34 10.71 1.77 48.82
C LEU A 34 9.22 1.43 49.00
N GLU A 35 8.81 0.90 50.15
CA GLU A 35 7.40 0.51 50.38
C GLU A 35 6.46 1.71 50.43
N THR A 36 6.95 2.86 50.90
CA THR A 36 6.16 4.10 51.00
C THR A 36 6.59 5.15 49.99
N THR A 37 7.11 4.73 48.82
CA THR A 37 7.57 5.65 47.79
C THR A 37 6.77 5.49 46.49
N TYR A 38 6.31 6.62 45.99
CA TYR A 38 5.74 6.77 44.64
C TYR A 38 6.81 7.31 43.70
N PHE A 39 7.09 6.58 42.63
CA PHE A 39 7.88 7.08 41.51
C PHE A 39 6.96 7.46 40.34
N ILE A 40 7.06 8.70 39.90
CA ILE A 40 6.30 9.22 38.77
C ILE A 40 7.25 9.50 37.59
N ILE A 41 7.02 8.85 36.45
CA ILE A 41 7.89 8.83 35.29
C ILE A 41 7.13 9.28 34.02
N PRO A 42 7.84 9.68 32.93
CA PRO A 42 7.17 10.22 31.73
C PRO A 42 6.24 9.24 31.02
N ASN A 43 6.57 7.95 30.98
CA ASN A 43 5.78 6.95 30.27
C ASN A 43 5.88 5.55 30.90
N ARG A 44 4.92 4.68 30.55
CA ARG A 44 4.85 3.30 31.08
C ARG A 44 6.08 2.44 30.81
N ARG A 45 6.83 2.70 29.72
CA ARG A 45 8.02 1.91 29.33
C ARG A 45 9.20 2.19 30.23
N SER A 46 9.41 3.45 30.61
CA SER A 46 10.47 3.85 31.54
C SER A 46 10.40 3.10 32.87
N LYS A 47 9.20 2.58 33.25
CA LYS A 47 9.00 1.73 34.45
C LYS A 47 9.92 0.51 34.49
N VAL A 48 10.11 -0.18 33.35
CA VAL A 48 10.94 -1.39 33.27
C VAL A 48 12.42 -1.03 33.51
N TYR A 49 12.87 0.09 32.93
CA TYR A 49 14.25 0.56 33.09
C TYR A 49 14.53 1.04 34.51
N LEU A 50 13.65 1.86 35.08
CA LEU A 50 13.78 2.30 36.46
C LEU A 50 13.78 1.10 37.41
N LYS A 51 12.86 0.16 37.25
CA LYS A 51 12.81 -1.07 38.08
C LYS A 51 14.10 -1.87 37.98
N LYS A 52 14.71 -2.00 36.80
CA LYS A 52 15.97 -2.69 36.58
C LYS A 52 17.12 -2.01 37.35
N GLU A 53 17.18 -0.67 37.34
CA GLU A 53 18.24 0.06 38.08
C GLU A 53 18.04 -0.04 39.58
N ILE A 54 16.81 0.03 40.08
CA ILE A 54 16.49 -0.20 41.51
C ILE A 54 16.92 -1.63 41.94
N LEU A 55 16.57 -2.66 41.13
CA LEU A 55 16.92 -4.06 41.45
C LEU A 55 18.44 -4.34 41.50
N LYS A 56 19.25 -3.59 40.73
CA LYS A 56 20.72 -3.73 40.81
C LYS A 56 21.31 -3.29 42.15
N LYS A 57 20.59 -2.42 42.86
CA LYS A 57 21.07 -1.82 44.12
C LYS A 57 20.51 -2.48 45.37
N ILE A 58 19.40 -3.19 45.28
CA ILE A 58 18.79 -3.88 46.40
C ILE A 58 19.48 -5.21 46.60
N SER A 59 20.02 -5.43 47.82
CA SER A 59 20.70 -6.67 48.21
C SER A 59 19.80 -7.64 49.01
N SER A 60 18.60 -7.18 49.41
CA SER A 60 17.65 -7.95 50.21
C SER A 60 16.25 -7.98 49.57
N VAL A 61 15.43 -8.93 50.02
CA VAL A 61 14.02 -8.97 49.60
C VAL A 61 13.28 -7.73 50.09
N SER A 62 12.67 -6.97 49.19
CA SER A 62 11.92 -5.75 49.51
C SER A 62 10.62 -5.71 48.70
N ILE A 63 9.61 -4.99 49.22
CA ILE A 63 8.39 -4.72 48.48
C ILE A 63 8.71 -3.73 47.38
N SER A 64 8.19 -4.01 46.18
CA SER A 64 8.40 -3.15 45.01
C SER A 64 7.75 -1.76 45.21
N PRO A 65 8.47 -0.67 44.96
CA PRO A 65 7.85 0.66 45.02
C PRO A 65 6.70 0.82 44.01
N GLN A 66 5.85 1.78 44.26
CA GLN A 66 4.76 2.13 43.38
C GLN A 66 5.31 3.03 42.26
N ILE A 67 5.30 2.50 41.01
CA ILE A 67 5.83 3.22 39.83
C ILE A 67 4.68 3.48 38.86
N TYR A 68 4.39 4.75 38.60
CA TYR A 68 3.32 5.22 37.71
C TYR A 68 3.92 6.09 36.61
N SER A 69 3.31 6.01 35.40
CA SER A 69 3.45 7.10 34.43
C SER A 69 2.65 8.32 34.92
N ILE A 70 2.99 9.51 34.42
CA ILE A 70 2.26 10.71 34.82
C ILE A 70 0.76 10.58 34.50
N ASP A 71 0.38 10.02 33.36
CA ASP A 71 -1.02 9.78 33.01
C ASP A 71 -1.70 8.80 34.00
N ASP A 72 -1.05 7.65 34.33
CA ASP A 72 -1.57 6.68 35.31
C ASP A 72 -1.71 7.30 36.70
N PHE A 73 -0.80 8.22 37.06
CA PHE A 73 -0.82 8.92 38.33
C PHE A 73 -2.01 9.89 38.43
N ILE A 74 -2.28 10.64 37.35
CA ILE A 74 -3.46 11.49 37.23
C ILE A 74 -4.75 10.67 37.33
N GLU A 75 -4.88 9.55 36.58
CA GLU A 75 -6.05 8.66 36.70
C GLU A 75 -6.23 8.10 38.12
N ARG A 76 -5.13 7.82 38.81
CA ARG A 76 -5.14 7.33 40.20
C ARG A 76 -5.68 8.39 41.17
N ILE A 77 -5.28 9.65 41.05
CA ILE A 77 -5.81 10.76 41.85
C ILE A 77 -7.26 11.05 41.50
N ALA A 78 -7.58 11.01 40.21
CA ALA A 78 -8.95 11.29 39.71
C ALA A 78 -9.97 10.21 40.12
N ASP A 79 -9.52 9.02 40.50
CA ASP A 79 -10.33 7.81 40.75
C ASP A 79 -11.30 7.43 39.60
N ILE A 80 -10.89 7.74 38.37
CA ILE A 80 -11.66 7.44 37.14
C ILE A 80 -10.67 7.17 36.00
N LYS A 81 -11.09 6.30 35.06
CA LYS A 81 -10.28 5.96 33.89
C LYS A 81 -10.77 6.68 32.63
N GLU A 82 -9.81 7.00 31.77
CA GLU A 82 -10.12 7.54 30.47
C GLU A 82 -10.91 6.54 29.60
N ALA A 83 -12.00 6.98 29.00
CA ALA A 83 -12.77 6.23 28.03
C ALA A 83 -12.04 6.16 26.66
N THR A 84 -12.31 5.12 25.88
CA THR A 84 -11.73 5.03 24.53
C THR A 84 -12.17 6.19 23.65
N ARG A 85 -11.31 6.65 22.76
CA ARG A 85 -11.61 7.76 21.84
C ARG A 85 -12.91 7.55 21.07
N THR A 86 -13.17 6.34 20.65
CA THR A 86 -14.41 5.96 19.94
C THR A 86 -15.64 6.16 20.81
N SER A 87 -15.59 5.74 22.08
CA SER A 87 -16.69 5.95 23.03
C SER A 87 -16.92 7.45 23.28
N GLN A 88 -15.84 8.23 23.46
CA GLN A 88 -15.92 9.68 23.64
C GLN A 88 -16.63 10.35 22.44
N LEU A 89 -16.29 10.00 21.20
CA LEU A 89 -16.93 10.54 19.99
C LEU A 89 -18.41 10.14 19.87
N PHE A 90 -18.79 8.95 20.32
CA PHE A 90 -20.19 8.54 20.34
C PHE A 90 -21.04 9.34 21.34
N TYR A 91 -20.53 9.51 22.54
CA TYR A 91 -21.23 10.35 23.54
C TYR A 91 -21.29 11.83 23.11
N LEU A 92 -20.26 12.31 22.43
CA LEU A 92 -20.28 13.67 21.87
C LEU A 92 -21.34 13.79 20.75
N TYR A 93 -21.49 12.77 19.89
CA TYR A 93 -22.54 12.72 18.86
C TYR A 93 -23.94 12.65 19.47
N GLU A 94 -24.14 11.81 20.49
CA GLU A 94 -25.42 11.77 21.23
C GLU A 94 -25.77 13.14 21.82
N SER A 95 -24.79 13.82 22.38
CA SER A 95 -24.97 15.17 22.94
C SER A 95 -25.28 16.19 21.87
N TYR A 96 -24.62 16.12 20.71
CA TYR A 96 -24.94 16.93 19.54
C TYR A 96 -26.38 16.73 19.07
N MET A 97 -26.84 15.47 18.94
CA MET A 97 -28.23 15.17 18.53
C MET A 97 -29.28 15.67 19.53
N LYS A 98 -28.98 15.65 20.83
CA LYS A 98 -29.91 16.14 21.87
C LYS A 98 -30.02 17.65 21.93
N THR A 99 -28.93 18.36 21.62
CA THR A 99 -28.83 19.82 21.79
C THR A 99 -29.14 20.59 20.51
N SER A 100 -28.98 19.97 19.35
CA SER A 100 -29.22 20.56 18.03
C SER A 100 -30.66 20.36 17.56
N ASN A 101 -31.16 21.25 16.67
CA ASN A 101 -32.48 21.08 16.06
C ASN A 101 -32.48 19.94 15.06
N LYS A 102 -33.60 19.17 14.98
CA LYS A 102 -33.70 18.02 14.06
C LYS A 102 -33.45 18.34 12.57
N LYS A 103 -33.64 19.58 12.17
CA LYS A 103 -33.39 20.03 10.78
C LYS A 103 -31.91 20.23 10.45
N ASP A 104 -31.05 20.38 11.48
CA ASP A 104 -29.63 20.68 11.34
C ASP A 104 -28.76 19.46 11.62
N PHE A 105 -29.39 18.27 11.74
CA PHE A 105 -28.64 17.04 12.04
C PHE A 105 -27.76 16.64 10.88
N GLU A 106 -26.46 16.63 11.13
CA GLU A 106 -25.47 16.01 10.26
C GLU A 106 -25.39 14.49 10.51
N SER A 107 -25.11 13.75 9.44
CA SER A 107 -24.76 12.34 9.61
C SER A 107 -23.50 12.19 10.47
N TYR A 108 -23.36 11.07 11.16
CA TYR A 108 -22.16 10.82 11.98
C TYR A 108 -20.86 11.00 11.19
N ILE A 109 -20.85 10.68 9.90
CA ILE A 109 -19.69 10.84 9.00
C ILE A 109 -19.30 12.32 8.86
N LEU A 110 -20.25 13.22 8.67
CA LEU A 110 -19.98 14.65 8.56
C LEU A 110 -19.60 15.25 9.93
N PHE A 111 -20.36 14.89 10.97
CA PHE A 111 -20.11 15.31 12.35
C PHE A 111 -18.66 15.06 12.79
N ARG A 112 -18.13 13.85 12.56
CA ARG A 112 -16.79 13.50 13.05
C ARG A 112 -15.65 14.29 12.39
N ASN A 113 -15.86 14.91 11.21
CA ASN A 113 -14.83 15.72 10.55
C ASN A 113 -14.35 16.87 11.43
N TRP A 114 -15.26 17.44 12.23
CA TRP A 114 -14.95 18.51 13.17
C TRP A 114 -14.93 18.05 14.63
N ALA A 115 -15.67 17.01 14.97
CA ALA A 115 -15.81 16.51 16.35
C ALA A 115 -14.50 16.06 16.98
N ASN A 116 -13.60 15.46 16.21
CA ASN A 116 -12.27 15.09 16.69
C ASN A 116 -11.45 16.31 17.12
N THR A 117 -11.53 17.39 16.35
CA THR A 117 -10.87 18.66 16.66
C THR A 117 -11.48 19.29 17.91
N LEU A 118 -12.81 19.36 17.98
CA LEU A 118 -13.50 19.87 19.15
C LEU A 118 -13.15 19.08 20.43
N LEU A 119 -13.10 17.75 20.35
CA LEU A 119 -12.77 16.92 21.51
C LEU A 119 -11.33 17.14 21.99
N ASN A 120 -10.38 17.40 21.08
CA ASN A 120 -9.03 17.79 21.44
C ASN A 120 -9.01 19.16 22.16
N ASP A 121 -9.74 20.14 21.59
CA ASP A 121 -9.83 21.47 22.19
C ASP A 121 -10.48 21.44 23.57
N ILE A 122 -11.54 20.63 23.77
CA ILE A 122 -12.14 20.42 25.10
C ILE A 122 -11.10 19.90 26.11
N ASN A 123 -10.31 18.89 25.73
CA ASN A 123 -9.28 18.35 26.61
C ASN A 123 -8.19 19.38 26.92
N ASP A 124 -7.76 20.15 25.92
CA ASP A 124 -6.73 21.18 26.09
C ASP A 124 -7.23 22.29 27.03
N VAL A 125 -8.49 22.72 26.89
CA VAL A 125 -9.12 23.69 27.78
C VAL A 125 -9.18 23.18 29.22
N ASP A 126 -9.64 21.95 29.42
CA ASP A 126 -9.73 21.31 30.73
C ASP A 126 -8.34 21.15 31.40
N MET A 127 -7.33 20.68 30.63
CA MET A 127 -5.96 20.54 31.12
C MET A 127 -5.27 21.89 31.40
N ALA A 128 -5.71 22.96 30.73
CA ALA A 128 -5.26 24.33 31.00
C ALA A 128 -5.94 24.95 32.23
N MET A 129 -6.89 24.27 32.83
CA MET A 129 -7.74 24.80 33.95
C MET A 129 -8.58 26.01 33.54
N ALA A 130 -8.96 26.13 32.26
CA ALA A 130 -9.83 27.17 31.75
C ALA A 130 -11.29 26.69 31.73
N GLU A 131 -12.24 27.63 31.84
CA GLU A 131 -13.65 27.30 31.76
C GLU A 131 -14.09 27.16 30.27
N ASN A 132 -14.59 25.98 29.89
CA ASN A 132 -15.04 25.73 28.52
C ASN A 132 -16.09 26.75 28.04
N ALA A 133 -17.02 27.14 28.92
CA ALA A 133 -18.06 28.11 28.58
C ALA A 133 -17.45 29.47 28.18
N ASP A 134 -16.45 29.95 28.89
CA ASP A 134 -15.82 31.24 28.63
C ASP A 134 -15.02 31.20 27.31
N VAL A 135 -14.23 30.16 27.11
CA VAL A 135 -13.41 30.01 25.91
C VAL A 135 -14.26 29.91 24.64
N PHE A 136 -15.32 29.11 24.65
CA PHE A 136 -16.15 28.91 23.45
C PHE A 136 -17.19 30.06 23.26
N ASN A 137 -17.54 30.81 24.30
CA ASN A 137 -18.28 32.07 24.15
C ASN A 137 -17.39 33.17 23.54
N ASP A 138 -16.15 33.31 23.98
CA ASP A 138 -15.18 34.22 23.36
C ASP A 138 -14.99 33.87 21.86
N LEU A 139 -14.89 32.58 21.52
CA LEU A 139 -14.82 32.13 20.14
C LEU A 139 -16.05 32.54 19.32
N TYR A 140 -17.24 32.35 19.88
CA TYR A 140 -18.48 32.78 19.23
C TYR A 140 -18.49 34.30 18.95
N GLU A 141 -18.09 35.14 19.90
CA GLU A 141 -18.04 36.61 19.72
C GLU A 141 -16.99 36.99 18.66
N ILE A 142 -15.82 36.32 18.58
CA ILE A 142 -14.83 36.56 17.53
C ILE A 142 -15.43 36.23 16.17
N GLN A 143 -16.09 35.09 16.03
CA GLN A 143 -16.71 34.66 14.77
C GLN A 143 -17.82 35.58 14.32
N LYS A 144 -18.60 36.14 15.27
CA LYS A 144 -19.63 37.11 15.02
C LYS A 144 -19.08 38.45 14.51
N LEU A 145 -17.93 38.90 15.03
CA LEU A 145 -17.25 40.11 14.56
C LEU A 145 -16.67 39.99 13.15
N GLN A 146 -16.24 38.79 12.77
CA GLN A 146 -15.67 38.49 11.44
C GLN A 146 -16.73 38.24 10.37
N SER A 147 -17.99 38.02 10.74
CA SER A 147 -19.06 37.65 9.85
C SER A 147 -19.72 38.85 9.16
N ILE A 148 -19.64 38.90 7.82
CA ILE A 148 -20.41 39.79 6.95
C ILE A 148 -21.76 39.11 6.66
N THR A 149 -22.82 39.89 6.57
CA THR A 149 -24.24 39.51 6.47
C THR A 149 -24.59 38.61 5.26
N ASP A 150 -24.39 37.29 5.40
CA ASP A 150 -24.84 36.30 4.41
C ASP A 150 -25.59 35.15 5.12
N GLU A 151 -26.59 34.56 4.50
CA GLU A 151 -27.46 33.50 5.07
C GLU A 151 -26.69 32.25 5.52
N LYS A 152 -25.62 31.90 4.80
CA LYS A 152 -24.71 30.83 5.18
C LYS A 152 -23.91 31.10 6.44
N VAL A 153 -23.66 32.36 6.73
CA VAL A 153 -22.97 32.84 7.93
C VAL A 153 -23.84 32.68 9.18
N GLN A 154 -25.16 32.87 9.06
CA GLN A 154 -26.09 32.65 10.16
C GLN A 154 -26.12 31.19 10.62
N THR A 155 -26.03 30.22 9.68
CA THR A 155 -25.96 28.80 10.02
C THR A 155 -24.68 28.48 10.78
N ALA A 156 -23.51 29.01 10.33
CA ALA A 156 -22.23 28.85 11.01
C ALA A 156 -22.25 29.49 12.42
N LEU A 157 -22.82 30.68 12.58
CA LEU A 157 -22.92 31.32 13.88
C LEU A 157 -23.81 30.54 14.84
N ASN A 158 -24.90 29.95 14.37
CA ASN A 158 -25.75 29.10 15.19
C ASN A 158 -24.98 27.87 15.69
N PHE A 159 -24.12 27.29 14.85
CA PHE A 159 -23.24 26.18 15.26
C PHE A 159 -22.32 26.58 16.41
N TRP A 160 -21.60 27.70 16.30
CA TRP A 160 -20.72 28.18 17.39
C TRP A 160 -21.47 28.46 18.67
N LYS A 161 -22.69 29.00 18.59
CA LYS A 161 -23.54 29.30 19.74
C LYS A 161 -23.98 28.06 20.53
N ILE A 162 -24.12 26.90 19.86
CA ILE A 162 -24.59 25.67 20.54
C ILE A 162 -23.46 24.84 21.13
N ILE A 163 -22.19 25.05 20.74
CA ILE A 163 -21.06 24.30 21.23
C ILE A 163 -20.97 24.22 22.76
N PRO A 164 -21.08 25.33 23.55
CA PRO A 164 -21.03 25.23 24.99
C PRO A 164 -22.11 24.31 25.59
N LYS A 165 -23.29 24.26 24.97
CA LYS A 165 -24.39 23.39 25.41
C LYS A 165 -24.09 21.91 25.07
N ILE A 166 -23.48 21.65 23.89
CA ILE A 166 -23.05 20.30 23.50
C ILE A 166 -22.01 19.79 24.50
N ILE A 167 -21.02 20.64 24.87
CA ILE A 167 -19.96 20.29 25.82
C ILE A 167 -20.54 19.97 27.20
N SER A 168 -21.46 20.80 27.69
CA SER A 168 -22.10 20.56 28.97
C SER A 168 -22.89 19.25 29.02
N GLU A 169 -23.73 18.98 27.99
CA GLU A 169 -24.44 17.70 27.87
C GLU A 169 -23.48 16.50 27.74
N PHE A 170 -22.40 16.66 26.96
CA PHE A 170 -21.38 15.64 26.79
C PHE A 170 -20.71 15.26 28.13
N LYS A 171 -20.23 16.22 28.89
CA LYS A 171 -19.66 15.98 30.21
C LYS A 171 -20.67 15.33 31.18
N SER A 172 -21.92 15.78 31.14
CA SER A 172 -23.02 15.19 31.94
C SER A 172 -23.25 13.71 31.59
N GLN A 173 -23.23 13.34 30.32
CA GLN A 173 -23.41 11.97 29.89
C GLN A 173 -22.23 11.08 30.28
N LEU A 174 -21.00 11.56 30.13
CA LEU A 174 -19.81 10.82 30.56
C LEU A 174 -19.86 10.53 32.06
N ASN A 175 -20.16 11.54 32.88
CA ASN A 175 -20.27 11.39 34.33
C ASN A 175 -21.35 10.37 34.74
N LYS A 176 -22.52 10.39 34.09
CA LYS A 176 -23.61 9.40 34.33
C LYS A 176 -23.19 7.97 34.03
N ASN A 177 -22.25 7.78 33.08
CA ASN A 177 -21.76 6.45 32.72
C ASN A 177 -20.44 6.08 33.39
N ASN A 178 -19.98 6.86 34.36
CA ASN A 178 -18.69 6.69 35.04
C ASN A 178 -17.51 6.61 34.09
N MET A 179 -17.50 7.52 33.09
CA MET A 179 -16.49 7.65 32.05
C MET A 179 -15.91 9.05 32.06
N ALA A 180 -14.66 9.19 31.62
CA ALA A 180 -14.00 10.48 31.53
C ALA A 180 -13.27 10.63 30.18
N THR A 181 -13.02 11.88 29.81
CA THR A 181 -11.97 12.21 28.83
C THR A 181 -10.66 12.46 29.57
N LYS A 182 -9.55 12.60 28.86
CA LYS A 182 -8.27 12.99 29.48
C LYS A 182 -8.43 14.30 30.27
N GLY A 183 -9.07 15.32 29.69
CA GLY A 183 -9.34 16.59 30.34
C GLY A 183 -10.16 16.45 31.64
N ILE A 184 -11.23 15.65 31.62
CA ILE A 184 -12.04 15.38 32.81
C ILE A 184 -11.23 14.67 33.90
N CYS A 185 -10.36 13.70 33.54
CA CYS A 185 -9.44 13.08 34.51
C CYS A 185 -8.55 14.14 35.18
N HIS A 186 -8.02 15.09 34.43
CA HIS A 186 -7.19 16.17 34.96
C HIS A 186 -7.96 17.10 35.92
N VAL A 187 -9.18 17.48 35.56
CA VAL A 187 -10.04 18.31 36.44
C VAL A 187 -10.35 17.55 37.73
N ASN A 188 -10.80 16.30 37.65
CA ASN A 188 -11.09 15.48 38.82
C ASN A 188 -9.85 15.26 39.70
N ALA A 189 -8.67 15.06 39.10
CA ALA A 189 -7.44 14.93 39.85
C ALA A 189 -7.07 16.20 40.62
N LYS A 190 -7.27 17.38 40.00
CA LYS A 190 -7.10 18.68 40.67
C LYS A 190 -8.04 18.81 41.87
N ASP A 191 -9.32 18.43 41.70
CA ASP A 191 -10.33 18.55 42.75
C ASP A 191 -10.09 17.56 43.92
N ASN A 192 -9.51 16.40 43.64
CA ASN A 192 -9.24 15.34 44.62
C ASN A 192 -7.84 15.44 45.30
N ILE A 193 -6.96 16.35 44.84
CA ILE A 193 -5.55 16.36 45.30
C ILE A 193 -5.40 16.54 46.80
N ASP A 194 -6.21 17.39 47.44
CA ASP A 194 -6.19 17.61 48.86
C ASP A 194 -6.46 16.33 49.64
N ILE A 195 -7.50 15.58 49.27
CA ILE A 195 -7.87 14.31 49.90
C ILE A 195 -6.76 13.27 49.67
N PHE A 196 -6.24 13.20 48.42
CA PHE A 196 -5.17 12.28 48.08
C PHE A 196 -3.88 12.56 48.85
N SER A 197 -3.47 13.84 48.92
CA SER A 197 -2.29 14.31 49.69
C SER A 197 -2.37 13.93 51.15
N GLN A 198 -3.52 14.20 51.80
CA GLN A 198 -3.73 13.86 53.22
C GLN A 198 -3.74 12.34 53.45
N ALA A 199 -4.37 11.55 52.58
CA ALA A 199 -4.39 10.09 52.70
C ALA A 199 -3.03 9.44 52.50
N ASN A 200 -2.09 10.12 51.81
CA ASN A 200 -0.73 9.62 51.54
C ASN A 200 0.35 10.51 52.21
N LYS A 201 0.08 11.05 53.39
CA LYS A 201 0.99 11.97 54.08
C LYS A 201 2.34 11.34 54.45
N ASP A 202 2.36 10.03 54.69
CA ASP A 202 3.56 9.27 55.06
C ASP A 202 4.34 8.75 53.83
N PHE A 203 3.88 9.04 52.61
CA PHE A 203 4.52 8.63 51.39
C PHE A 203 5.45 9.70 50.84
N THR A 204 6.57 9.27 50.29
CA THR A 204 7.51 10.09 49.51
C THR A 204 7.15 10.06 48.02
N PHE A 205 7.03 11.21 47.37
CA PHE A 205 6.77 11.34 45.94
C PHE A 205 8.05 11.74 45.22
N ILE A 206 8.41 11.00 44.17
CA ILE A 206 9.63 11.23 43.39
C ILE A 206 9.26 11.34 41.91
N PHE A 207 9.36 12.54 41.37
CA PHE A 207 9.11 12.84 39.98
C PHE A 207 10.43 12.79 39.20
N LEU A 208 10.47 12.01 38.10
CA LEU A 208 11.68 11.71 37.34
C LEU A 208 11.56 12.04 35.87
N GLY A 209 12.43 12.88 35.33
CA GLY A 209 12.63 13.09 33.91
C GLY A 209 11.40 13.62 33.17
N LEU A 210 10.51 14.37 33.84
CA LEU A 210 9.38 15.06 33.23
C LEU A 210 9.88 16.30 32.47
N ASN A 211 9.08 16.75 31.49
CA ASN A 211 9.39 17.98 30.73
C ASN A 211 8.16 18.87 30.56
N SER A 212 7.37 18.65 29.50
CA SER A 212 6.17 19.45 29.19
C SER A 212 5.00 19.03 30.06
N LEU A 213 4.66 19.83 31.06
CA LEU A 213 3.57 19.59 31.98
C LEU A 213 2.38 20.49 31.64
N SER A 214 1.17 19.94 31.64
CA SER A 214 -0.07 20.72 31.59
C SER A 214 -0.22 21.59 32.85
N ASN A 215 -1.05 22.62 32.81
CA ASN A 215 -1.27 23.47 33.99
C ASN A 215 -1.83 22.67 35.18
N THR A 216 -2.67 21.69 34.93
CA THR A 216 -3.21 20.81 35.95
C THR A 216 -2.11 19.94 36.60
N GLU A 217 -1.21 19.37 35.80
CA GLU A 217 -0.06 18.59 36.30
C GLU A 217 0.87 19.46 37.13
N GLN A 218 1.15 20.68 36.65
CA GLN A 218 1.94 21.65 37.43
C GLN A 218 1.29 21.98 38.78
N PHE A 219 -0.05 22.20 38.79
CA PHE A 219 -0.81 22.46 40.02
C PHE A 219 -0.68 21.28 41.01
N ILE A 220 -0.88 20.04 40.54
CA ILE A 220 -0.79 18.83 41.37
C ILE A 220 0.62 18.64 41.95
N ILE A 221 1.66 18.83 41.11
CA ILE A 221 3.06 18.68 41.56
C ILE A 221 3.41 19.76 42.57
N ASN A 222 3.07 21.00 42.35
CA ASN A 222 3.31 22.09 43.31
C ASN A 222 2.57 21.85 44.63
N HIS A 223 1.32 21.39 44.59
CA HIS A 223 0.58 21.03 45.80
C HIS A 223 1.28 19.93 46.63
N LEU A 224 1.82 18.87 45.93
CA LEU A 224 2.57 17.80 46.61
C LEU A 224 3.93 18.29 47.13
N LEU A 225 4.60 19.21 46.43
CA LEU A 225 5.86 19.84 46.91
C LEU A 225 5.67 20.66 48.18
N GLU A 226 4.49 21.25 48.36
CA GLU A 226 4.17 22.07 49.53
C GLU A 226 3.69 21.22 50.72
N ASN A 227 2.98 20.11 50.48
CA ASN A 227 2.25 19.40 51.53
C ASN A 227 2.81 18.02 51.89
N ASN A 228 3.67 17.43 51.04
CA ASN A 228 4.21 16.08 51.18
C ASN A 228 5.75 16.06 51.02
N ASP A 229 6.40 14.97 51.47
CA ASP A 229 7.82 14.74 51.15
C ASP A 229 7.94 14.44 49.63
N THR A 230 8.26 15.46 48.86
CA THR A 230 8.28 15.40 47.41
C THR A 230 9.60 15.87 46.83
N LYS A 231 10.16 15.13 45.90
CA LYS A 231 11.39 15.45 45.16
C LYS A 231 11.17 15.41 43.67
N ILE A 232 11.84 16.31 42.98
CA ILE A 232 11.82 16.36 41.50
C ILE A 232 13.26 16.27 40.98
N TYR A 233 13.47 15.39 40.00
CA TYR A 233 14.72 15.24 39.27
C TYR A 233 14.48 15.49 37.78
N TRP A 234 15.00 16.63 37.31
CA TRP A 234 14.91 17.01 35.94
C TRP A 234 16.02 16.37 35.10
N ASP A 235 15.68 15.86 33.91
CA ASP A 235 16.66 15.35 32.95
C ASP A 235 16.91 16.42 31.91
N SER A 236 17.87 17.33 32.19
CA SER A 236 18.18 18.47 31.33
C SER A 236 19.68 18.68 31.21
N ASP A 237 20.08 19.72 30.52
CA ASP A 237 21.48 20.11 30.33
C ASP A 237 21.62 21.65 30.41
N GLU A 238 22.75 22.12 30.91
CA GLU A 238 23.02 23.54 31.04
C GLU A 238 22.97 24.27 29.70
N SER A 239 23.41 23.63 28.62
CA SER A 239 23.38 24.20 27.27
C SER A 239 21.98 24.51 26.78
N PHE A 240 20.95 23.81 27.30
CA PHE A 240 19.54 24.08 26.95
C PHE A 240 18.94 25.17 27.82
N ILE A 241 19.30 25.19 29.10
CA ILE A 241 18.75 26.13 30.08
C ILE A 241 19.37 27.53 29.97
N SER A 242 20.70 27.60 29.78
CA SER A 242 21.42 28.89 29.71
C SER A 242 21.19 29.63 28.39
N ASN A 243 20.91 28.92 27.29
CA ASN A 243 20.55 29.55 26.04
C ASN A 243 19.05 29.84 25.99
N ILE A 244 18.67 31.14 26.07
CA ILE A 244 17.27 31.56 26.13
C ILE A 244 16.48 31.21 24.88
N GLU A 245 17.13 31.11 23.74
CA GLU A 245 16.52 30.81 22.45
C GLU A 245 16.42 29.28 22.17
N HIS A 246 17.08 28.44 23.00
CA HIS A 246 17.03 27.01 22.80
C HIS A 246 15.71 26.42 23.23
N GLU A 247 14.92 25.96 22.27
CA GLU A 247 13.55 25.46 22.48
C GLU A 247 13.48 24.29 23.49
N ALA A 248 14.44 23.36 23.48
CA ALA A 248 14.47 22.24 24.44
C ALA A 248 14.55 22.67 25.92
N GLY A 249 15.01 23.89 26.22
CA GLY A 249 15.04 24.48 27.56
C GLY A 249 13.80 25.27 27.95
N TYR A 250 12.83 25.44 27.05
CA TYR A 250 11.69 26.33 27.21
C TYR A 250 10.90 26.06 28.51
N PHE A 251 10.49 24.81 28.75
CA PHE A 251 9.68 24.45 29.91
C PHE A 251 10.46 24.59 31.22
N PHE A 252 11.73 24.20 31.24
CA PHE A 252 12.55 24.34 32.44
C PHE A 252 12.74 25.80 32.84
N ARG A 253 13.01 26.68 31.89
CA ARG A 253 13.09 28.12 32.16
C ARG A 253 11.76 28.69 32.64
N LYS A 254 10.63 28.22 32.11
CA LYS A 254 9.29 28.60 32.56
C LYS A 254 9.06 28.18 34.01
N TYR A 255 9.35 26.93 34.39
CA TYR A 255 9.17 26.44 35.76
C TYR A 255 10.06 27.15 36.75
N MET A 256 11.31 27.44 36.38
CA MET A 256 12.24 28.21 37.21
C MET A 256 11.72 29.59 37.55
N LEU A 257 10.97 30.21 36.67
CA LEU A 257 10.41 31.56 36.81
C LEU A 257 9.06 31.55 37.53
N GLU A 258 8.20 30.61 37.24
CA GLU A 258 6.78 30.61 37.61
C GLU A 258 6.50 29.84 38.92
N TRP A 259 7.30 28.83 39.28
CA TRP A 259 7.01 28.01 40.45
C TRP A 259 7.56 28.64 41.73
N ASP A 260 6.69 28.89 42.70
CA ASP A 260 7.06 29.45 44.01
C ASP A 260 8.09 28.60 44.76
N TYR A 261 8.07 27.28 44.53
CA TYR A 261 9.04 26.36 45.05
C TYR A 261 10.49 26.76 44.69
N TYR A 262 10.75 27.25 43.48
CA TYR A 262 12.08 27.63 43.03
C TYR A 262 12.50 29.04 43.46
N LYS A 263 11.67 29.81 44.13
CA LYS A 263 12.09 31.06 44.79
C LYS A 263 13.02 30.79 45.96
N THR A 264 12.85 29.65 46.64
CA THR A 264 13.61 29.24 47.82
C THR A 264 14.54 28.06 47.59
N ASN A 265 14.24 27.22 46.59
CA ASN A 265 14.98 26.03 46.27
C ASN A 265 15.75 26.19 44.97
N LYS A 266 16.90 25.54 44.83
CA LYS A 266 17.64 25.57 43.57
C LYS A 266 17.01 24.63 42.55
N PHE A 267 16.98 25.06 41.32
CA PHE A 267 16.65 24.21 40.21
C PHE A 267 17.87 23.39 39.83
N ASN A 268 17.83 22.08 40.07
CA ASN A 268 18.97 21.20 39.82
C ASN A 268 18.65 20.17 38.76
N TRP A 269 19.64 19.88 37.90
CA TRP A 269 19.67 18.76 36.98
C TRP A 269 20.92 17.91 37.28
N ILE A 270 20.87 16.63 36.89
CA ILE A 270 21.85 15.67 37.38
C ILE A 270 23.21 15.79 36.70
N ASN A 271 23.24 15.98 35.38
CA ASN A 271 24.49 15.96 34.60
C ASN A 271 24.44 16.88 33.39
N ASN A 272 25.61 17.39 32.99
CA ASN A 272 25.84 18.14 31.74
C ASN A 272 26.57 17.21 30.75
N ASN A 273 25.82 16.54 29.87
CA ASN A 273 26.35 15.53 28.96
C ASN A 273 26.39 15.96 27.50
N PHE A 274 25.64 16.98 27.13
CA PHE A 274 25.56 17.43 25.75
C PHE A 274 26.91 17.94 25.23
N SER A 275 27.68 18.62 26.06
CA SER A 275 29.01 19.12 25.73
C SER A 275 30.12 18.07 25.63
N SER A 276 29.84 16.82 25.98
CA SER A 276 30.78 15.70 25.84
C SER A 276 31.16 15.41 24.41
N SER A 277 32.25 14.63 24.20
CA SER A 277 32.66 14.25 22.82
C SER A 277 31.58 13.41 22.13
N LYS A 278 31.15 13.85 20.94
CA LYS A 278 30.13 13.21 20.11
C LYS A 278 30.57 13.12 18.66
N ASN A 279 30.28 11.98 18.03
CA ASN A 279 30.41 11.76 16.60
C ASN A 279 29.03 11.87 15.96
N ILE A 280 28.79 12.90 15.20
CA ILE A 280 27.52 13.17 14.53
C ILE A 280 27.71 12.98 13.03
N SER A 281 27.05 11.98 12.46
CA SER A 281 27.08 11.68 11.02
C SER A 281 25.72 11.96 10.41
N ILE A 282 25.70 12.83 9.40
CA ILE A 282 24.48 13.22 8.70
C ILE A 282 24.50 12.52 7.34
N TYR A 283 23.53 11.63 7.09
CA TYR A 283 23.44 10.83 5.86
C TYR A 283 22.38 11.40 4.93
N GLN A 284 22.81 11.85 3.78
CA GLN A 284 21.93 12.23 2.68
C GLN A 284 21.58 11.00 1.85
N THR A 285 20.31 10.72 1.68
CA THR A 285 19.79 9.61 0.86
C THR A 285 18.83 10.11 -0.22
N THR A 286 18.58 9.29 -1.25
CA THR A 286 17.76 9.72 -2.39
C THR A 286 16.31 9.25 -2.32
N LYS A 287 16.00 8.25 -1.46
CA LYS A 287 14.64 7.67 -1.32
C LYS A 287 14.45 7.02 0.04
N GLN A 288 13.20 6.81 0.43
CA GLN A 288 12.85 6.16 1.70
C GLN A 288 13.51 4.77 1.86
N ILE A 289 13.54 3.95 0.81
CA ILE A 289 14.19 2.62 0.88
C ILE A 289 15.70 2.73 1.10
N ALA A 290 16.35 3.77 0.59
CA ALA A 290 17.77 4.00 0.82
C ALA A 290 18.05 4.37 2.29
N GLN A 291 17.14 5.09 2.97
CA GLN A 291 17.23 5.33 4.41
C GLN A 291 17.21 4.02 5.21
N ALA A 292 16.26 3.12 4.88
CA ALA A 292 16.16 1.82 5.55
C ALA A 292 17.43 0.98 5.37
N LYS A 293 17.99 0.95 4.15
CA LYS A 293 19.26 0.25 3.86
C LYS A 293 20.45 0.89 4.58
N THR A 294 20.52 2.22 4.61
CA THR A 294 21.60 2.94 5.34
C THR A 294 21.52 2.62 6.83
N ALA A 295 20.33 2.65 7.42
CA ALA A 295 20.14 2.29 8.82
C ALA A 295 20.52 0.81 9.08
N ALA A 296 20.12 -0.12 8.20
CA ALA A 296 20.47 -1.53 8.33
C ALA A 296 21.99 -1.78 8.27
N ASN A 297 22.71 -1.11 7.36
CA ASN A 297 24.18 -1.19 7.29
C ASN A 297 24.84 -0.64 8.56
N LEU A 298 24.33 0.47 9.12
CA LEU A 298 24.83 1.00 10.39
C LEU A 298 24.61 0.03 11.55
N ILE A 299 23.45 -0.63 11.60
CA ILE A 299 23.14 -1.66 12.59
C ILE A 299 24.14 -2.83 12.46
N GLU A 300 24.41 -3.29 11.23
CA GLU A 300 25.37 -4.35 10.96
C GLU A 300 26.80 -3.95 11.39
N GLU A 301 27.22 -2.72 11.04
CA GLU A 301 28.53 -2.19 11.43
C GLU A 301 28.68 -2.09 12.95
N ILE A 302 27.66 -1.60 13.68
CA ILE A 302 27.67 -1.51 15.12
C ILE A 302 27.69 -2.91 15.75
N SER A 303 26.90 -3.84 15.24
CA SER A 303 26.84 -5.23 15.70
C SER A 303 28.19 -5.95 15.54
N SER A 304 28.94 -5.66 14.46
CA SER A 304 30.25 -6.29 14.21
C SER A 304 31.33 -5.91 15.21
N LYS A 305 31.22 -4.78 15.90
CA LYS A 305 32.21 -4.26 16.86
C LYS A 305 32.28 -5.02 18.18
N LYS A 306 31.43 -6.04 18.40
CA LYS A 306 31.38 -6.91 19.60
C LYS A 306 31.37 -6.20 20.96
N THR A 307 31.06 -4.90 20.98
CA THR A 307 30.88 -4.12 22.20
C THR A 307 29.39 -4.08 22.54
N LYS A 308 29.05 -4.42 23.81
CA LYS A 308 27.67 -4.29 24.29
C LYS A 308 27.31 -2.80 24.41
N GLN A 309 26.80 -2.22 23.31
CA GLN A 309 26.35 -0.84 23.25
C GLN A 309 24.88 -0.79 22.92
N LYS A 310 24.10 -0.10 23.72
CA LYS A 310 22.67 0.10 23.42
C LYS A 310 22.51 1.08 22.27
N THR A 311 21.74 0.67 21.31
CA THR A 311 21.49 1.42 20.08
C THR A 311 20.01 1.67 19.90
N ALA A 312 19.59 2.94 19.79
CA ALA A 312 18.24 3.32 19.40
C ALA A 312 18.16 3.55 17.90
N ILE A 313 17.14 2.98 17.28
CA ILE A 313 16.74 3.25 15.89
C ILE A 313 15.40 3.96 15.96
N ILE A 314 15.40 5.25 15.67
CA ILE A 314 14.21 6.10 15.78
C ILE A 314 13.56 6.26 14.43
N LEU A 315 12.27 5.95 14.36
CA LEU A 315 11.45 6.06 13.16
C LEU A 315 10.33 7.09 13.37
N PRO A 316 10.58 8.38 13.09
CA PRO A 316 9.51 9.39 13.08
C PRO A 316 8.43 9.04 12.05
N ASN A 317 8.83 8.51 10.88
CA ASN A 317 7.92 7.95 9.89
C ASN A 317 7.81 6.43 10.06
N GLN A 318 6.69 5.97 10.62
CA GLN A 318 6.42 4.55 10.87
C GLN A 318 6.36 3.69 9.60
N ASN A 319 6.14 4.28 8.42
CA ASN A 319 6.13 3.55 7.16
C ASN A 319 7.49 2.93 6.79
N LEU A 320 8.58 3.41 7.40
CA LEU A 320 9.90 2.82 7.22
C LEU A 320 10.12 1.52 8.02
N LEU A 321 9.22 1.15 8.93
CA LEU A 321 9.39 -0.04 9.78
C LEU A 321 9.57 -1.32 8.95
N ILE A 322 8.66 -1.60 8.04
CA ILE A 322 8.70 -2.82 7.21
C ILE A 322 9.91 -2.84 6.27
N PRO A 323 10.22 -1.77 5.49
CA PRO A 323 11.45 -1.69 4.73
C PRO A 323 12.72 -1.91 5.56
N LEU A 324 12.78 -1.36 6.77
CA LEU A 324 13.93 -1.50 7.67
C LEU A 324 14.09 -2.96 8.13
N ILE A 325 13.04 -3.57 8.65
CA ILE A 325 13.08 -4.97 9.12
C ILE A 325 13.55 -5.91 8.00
N ASN A 326 13.04 -5.71 6.78
CA ASN A 326 13.44 -6.51 5.61
C ASN A 326 14.87 -6.23 5.12
N SER A 327 15.47 -5.12 5.55
CA SER A 327 16.85 -4.75 5.19
C SER A 327 17.88 -5.21 6.22
N ILE A 328 17.48 -5.46 7.46
CA ILE A 328 18.38 -5.92 8.54
C ILE A 328 18.79 -7.37 8.28
N PRO A 329 20.09 -7.71 8.35
CA PRO A 329 20.57 -9.08 8.21
C PRO A 329 19.94 -10.03 9.23
N LEU A 330 19.54 -11.23 8.82
CA LEU A 330 18.94 -12.27 9.68
C LEU A 330 19.83 -12.76 10.81
N ALA A 331 21.13 -12.48 10.74
CA ALA A 331 22.10 -12.81 11.78
C ALA A 331 21.91 -11.96 13.07
N ILE A 332 21.29 -10.79 12.96
CA ILE A 332 21.04 -9.87 14.08
C ILE A 332 19.73 -10.27 14.76
N LYS A 333 19.85 -10.98 15.89
CA LYS A 333 18.71 -11.52 16.65
C LYS A 333 18.29 -10.65 17.84
N ASP A 334 19.20 -9.82 18.35
CA ASP A 334 18.99 -8.99 19.55
C ASP A 334 18.32 -7.66 19.19
N LEU A 335 17.14 -7.75 18.58
CA LEU A 335 16.38 -6.61 18.09
C LEU A 335 15.03 -6.51 18.82
N SER A 336 14.88 -5.45 19.60
CA SER A 336 13.66 -5.10 20.31
C SER A 336 12.85 -4.09 19.50
N MET A 337 11.58 -4.37 19.26
CA MET A 337 10.68 -3.42 18.61
C MET A 337 9.72 -2.84 19.64
N SER A 338 9.73 -1.53 19.77
CA SER A 338 8.88 -0.78 20.69
C SER A 338 8.21 0.39 19.96
N ILE A 339 7.47 0.07 18.92
CA ILE A 339 6.82 1.05 18.07
C ILE A 339 5.34 0.72 17.93
N SER A 340 4.51 1.76 17.89
CA SER A 340 3.10 1.59 17.54
C SER A 340 2.96 1.47 16.02
N ASN A 341 2.23 0.49 15.54
CA ASN A 341 1.90 0.39 14.11
C ASN A 341 0.40 0.58 13.91
N SER A 342 0.03 1.38 12.94
CA SER A 342 -1.39 1.63 12.63
C SER A 342 -2.10 0.32 12.29
N LEU A 343 -3.25 0.10 12.90
CA LEU A 343 -4.10 -1.06 12.62
C LEU A 343 -4.53 -1.08 11.14
N LEU A 344 -4.63 0.09 10.50
CA LEU A 344 -4.95 0.23 9.08
C LEU A 344 -3.93 -0.46 8.16
N ASN A 345 -2.65 -0.51 8.56
CA ASN A 345 -1.59 -1.12 7.77
C ASN A 345 -1.53 -2.65 7.91
N MET A 346 -2.31 -3.21 8.83
CA MET A 346 -2.31 -4.64 9.08
C MET A 346 -3.06 -5.43 7.99
N PRO A 347 -2.51 -6.59 7.56
CA PRO A 347 -3.13 -7.40 6.51
C PRO A 347 -4.57 -7.83 6.84
N LEU A 348 -4.86 -8.18 8.10
CA LEU A 348 -6.19 -8.60 8.53
C LEU A 348 -7.22 -7.47 8.44
N THR A 349 -6.81 -6.26 8.77
CA THR A 349 -7.64 -5.06 8.61
C THR A 349 -7.97 -4.80 7.15
N LYS A 350 -6.97 -4.91 6.26
CA LYS A 350 -7.19 -4.77 4.81
C LYS A 350 -8.13 -5.83 4.27
N PHE A 351 -8.05 -7.06 4.76
CA PHE A 351 -9.00 -8.11 4.42
C PHE A 351 -10.45 -7.70 4.78
N CYS A 352 -10.69 -7.19 5.99
CA CYS A 352 -12.02 -6.72 6.40
C CYS A 352 -12.47 -5.51 5.55
N ILE A 353 -11.58 -4.56 5.26
CA ILE A 353 -11.87 -3.42 4.39
C ILE A 353 -12.26 -3.90 2.98
N ASN A 354 -11.52 -4.84 2.39
CA ASN A 354 -11.82 -5.39 1.07
C ASN A 354 -13.23 -6.01 1.01
N ILE A 355 -13.66 -6.70 2.06
CA ILE A 355 -15.03 -7.24 2.15
C ILE A 355 -16.05 -6.08 2.12
N LEU A 356 -15.87 -5.07 2.97
CA LEU A 356 -16.78 -3.94 3.05
C LEU A 356 -16.77 -3.11 1.74
N GLU A 357 -15.63 -2.98 1.07
CA GLU A 357 -15.52 -2.33 -0.24
C GLU A 357 -16.26 -3.10 -1.33
N MET A 358 -16.12 -4.42 -1.37
CA MET A 358 -16.84 -5.27 -2.32
C MET A 358 -18.36 -5.04 -2.21
N TYR A 359 -18.91 -5.05 -0.99
CA TYR A 359 -20.33 -4.78 -0.76
C TYR A 359 -20.71 -3.33 -1.07
N SER A 360 -19.87 -2.36 -0.75
CA SER A 360 -20.08 -0.94 -1.04
C SER A 360 -20.14 -0.65 -2.54
N ARG A 361 -19.37 -1.39 -3.35
CA ARG A 361 -19.34 -1.27 -4.82
C ARG A 361 -20.36 -2.15 -5.52
N ALA A 362 -21.00 -3.07 -4.82
CA ALA A 362 -21.96 -4.01 -5.40
C ALA A 362 -23.12 -3.26 -6.09
N SER A 363 -23.40 -3.66 -7.33
CA SER A 363 -24.50 -3.09 -8.11
C SER A 363 -25.53 -4.19 -8.42
N LYS A 364 -26.78 -3.96 -8.08
CA LYS A 364 -27.88 -4.93 -8.29
C LYS A 364 -27.57 -6.35 -7.82
N GLY A 365 -26.88 -6.48 -6.66
CA GLY A 365 -26.52 -7.78 -6.08
C GLY A 365 -25.45 -8.54 -6.85
N SER A 366 -24.60 -7.84 -7.61
CA SER A 366 -23.47 -8.42 -8.33
C SER A 366 -22.16 -7.80 -7.87
N PHE A 367 -21.14 -8.62 -7.70
CA PHE A 367 -19.79 -8.24 -7.27
C PHE A 367 -18.84 -8.18 -8.46
N TYR A 368 -17.89 -7.25 -8.40
CA TYR A 368 -16.80 -7.16 -9.35
C TYR A 368 -15.81 -8.31 -9.15
N TYR A 369 -15.40 -8.98 -10.22
CA TYR A 369 -14.62 -10.23 -10.13
C TYR A 369 -13.29 -10.09 -9.37
N LYS A 370 -12.57 -8.96 -9.53
CA LYS A 370 -11.30 -8.74 -8.82
C LYS A 370 -11.49 -8.66 -7.31
N ASP A 371 -12.55 -8.01 -6.85
CA ASP A 371 -12.87 -7.94 -5.43
C ASP A 371 -13.12 -9.35 -4.87
N VAL A 372 -13.87 -10.19 -5.60
CA VAL A 372 -14.12 -11.58 -5.22
C VAL A 372 -12.83 -12.39 -5.18
N ILE A 373 -12.01 -12.32 -6.25
CA ILE A 373 -10.73 -13.06 -6.31
C ILE A 373 -9.79 -12.63 -5.19
N ASN A 374 -9.66 -11.33 -4.90
CA ASN A 374 -8.82 -10.81 -3.83
C ASN A 374 -9.23 -11.37 -2.45
N ILE A 375 -10.54 -11.47 -2.19
CA ILE A 375 -11.03 -11.99 -0.91
C ILE A 375 -10.76 -13.49 -0.82
N ILE A 376 -11.18 -14.29 -1.82
CA ILE A 376 -11.02 -15.75 -1.76
C ILE A 376 -9.57 -16.21 -1.84
N SER A 377 -8.68 -15.41 -2.44
CA SER A 377 -7.23 -15.70 -2.52
C SER A 377 -6.46 -15.28 -1.27
N SER A 378 -7.13 -14.77 -0.25
CA SER A 378 -6.48 -14.35 0.99
C SER A 378 -5.74 -15.51 1.66
N GLY A 379 -4.48 -15.24 2.09
CA GLY A 379 -3.65 -16.23 2.77
C GLY A 379 -4.27 -16.79 4.06
N TYR A 380 -5.20 -16.07 4.68
CA TYR A 380 -5.92 -16.55 5.87
C TYR A 380 -6.77 -17.78 5.59
N PHE A 381 -7.44 -17.84 4.42
CA PHE A 381 -8.21 -19.02 4.02
C PHE A 381 -7.30 -20.22 3.72
N ASN A 382 -6.15 -20.01 3.09
CA ASN A 382 -5.19 -21.06 2.81
C ASN A 382 -4.60 -21.70 4.08
N ARG A 383 -4.44 -20.89 5.14
CA ARG A 383 -3.97 -21.38 6.46
C ARG A 383 -5.05 -22.08 7.24
N SER A 384 -6.31 -21.71 7.03
CA SER A 384 -7.43 -22.22 7.81
C SER A 384 -8.12 -23.46 7.21
N PHE A 385 -7.97 -23.69 5.90
CA PHE A 385 -8.69 -24.77 5.20
C PHE A 385 -7.79 -25.57 4.26
N GLU A 386 -7.77 -26.88 4.43
CA GLU A 386 -7.11 -27.80 3.50
C GLU A 386 -7.75 -27.73 2.10
N ASN A 387 -6.93 -27.81 1.06
CA ASN A 387 -7.35 -27.76 -0.36
C ASN A 387 -8.05 -26.45 -0.79
N HIS A 388 -7.96 -25.37 0.00
CA HIS A 388 -8.57 -24.09 -0.37
C HIS A 388 -8.01 -23.55 -1.69
N SER A 389 -6.70 -23.65 -1.92
CA SER A 389 -6.04 -23.21 -3.17
C SER A 389 -6.66 -23.83 -4.42
N LYS A 390 -6.99 -25.12 -4.41
CA LYS A 390 -7.67 -25.80 -5.54
C LYS A 390 -9.07 -25.24 -5.80
N SER A 391 -9.79 -24.91 -4.73
CA SER A 391 -11.10 -24.27 -4.85
C SER A 391 -11.04 -22.87 -5.42
N VAL A 392 -10.02 -22.11 -5.04
CA VAL A 392 -9.75 -20.75 -5.60
C VAL A 392 -9.43 -20.84 -7.07
N GLU A 393 -8.52 -21.76 -7.47
CA GLU A 393 -8.18 -22.00 -8.87
C GLU A 393 -9.39 -22.38 -9.70
N PHE A 394 -10.28 -23.24 -9.18
CA PHE A 394 -11.53 -23.58 -9.86
C PHE A 394 -12.42 -22.35 -10.07
N VAL A 395 -12.66 -21.55 -9.03
CA VAL A 395 -13.51 -20.34 -9.14
C VAL A 395 -12.87 -19.33 -10.07
N LYS A 396 -11.53 -19.12 -9.99
CA LYS A 396 -10.77 -18.23 -10.87
C LYS A 396 -10.87 -18.68 -12.32
N SER A 397 -10.66 -19.95 -12.60
CA SER A 397 -10.77 -20.50 -13.97
C SER A 397 -12.19 -20.37 -14.54
N GLU A 398 -13.24 -20.60 -13.74
CA GLU A 398 -14.62 -20.41 -14.19
C GLU A 398 -14.95 -18.94 -14.49
N ILE A 399 -14.45 -18.02 -13.70
CA ILE A 399 -14.61 -16.57 -13.92
C ILE A 399 -13.89 -16.14 -15.21
N ILE A 400 -12.65 -16.61 -15.41
CA ILE A 400 -11.84 -16.27 -16.59
C ILE A 400 -12.41 -16.91 -17.86
N ASN A 401 -12.64 -18.23 -17.85
CA ASN A 401 -13.14 -18.97 -19.02
C ASN A 401 -14.50 -18.48 -19.53
N LYS A 402 -15.35 -18.01 -18.61
CA LYS A 402 -16.67 -17.46 -18.95
C LYS A 402 -16.65 -15.92 -19.06
N ASN A 403 -15.49 -15.31 -19.00
CA ASN A 403 -15.29 -13.84 -19.05
C ASN A 403 -16.26 -13.05 -18.14
N ILE A 404 -16.39 -13.47 -16.89
CA ILE A 404 -17.36 -12.91 -15.95
C ILE A 404 -16.78 -11.65 -15.29
N VAL A 405 -17.14 -10.46 -15.74
CA VAL A 405 -16.74 -9.17 -15.13
C VAL A 405 -17.50 -8.90 -13.83
N TYR A 406 -18.80 -9.16 -13.82
CA TYR A 406 -19.65 -9.03 -12.63
C TYR A 406 -20.36 -10.33 -12.34
N ILE A 407 -20.14 -10.90 -11.14
CA ILE A 407 -20.76 -12.15 -10.72
C ILE A 407 -21.90 -11.87 -9.75
N SER A 408 -23.08 -12.41 -10.02
CA SER A 408 -24.20 -12.30 -9.07
C SER A 408 -23.91 -13.10 -7.79
N GLN A 409 -24.36 -12.56 -6.67
CA GLN A 409 -24.25 -13.21 -5.36
C GLN A 409 -24.71 -14.67 -5.40
N LYS A 410 -25.85 -14.95 -6.07
CA LYS A 410 -26.41 -16.30 -6.22
C LYS A 410 -25.47 -17.24 -6.98
N ASN A 411 -24.91 -16.79 -8.09
CA ASN A 411 -24.00 -17.59 -8.92
C ASN A 411 -22.67 -17.85 -8.19
N LEU A 412 -22.15 -16.84 -7.48
CA LEU A 412 -20.93 -17.00 -6.68
C LEU A 412 -21.10 -18.03 -5.58
N ILE A 413 -22.22 -17.96 -4.83
CA ILE A 413 -22.54 -18.96 -3.80
C ILE A 413 -22.66 -20.38 -4.40
N GLN A 414 -23.20 -20.49 -5.62
CA GLN A 414 -23.31 -21.78 -6.31
C GLN A 414 -21.93 -22.33 -6.71
N LEU A 415 -21.03 -21.50 -7.25
CA LEU A 415 -19.65 -21.89 -7.58
C LEU A 415 -18.87 -22.32 -6.32
N LEU A 416 -19.03 -21.60 -5.21
CA LEU A 416 -18.39 -21.93 -3.95
C LEU A 416 -18.92 -23.25 -3.35
N LYS A 417 -20.20 -23.58 -3.52
CA LYS A 417 -20.76 -24.89 -3.13
C LYS A 417 -20.16 -26.04 -3.94
N THR A 418 -19.99 -25.85 -5.24
CA THR A 418 -19.39 -26.83 -6.14
C THR A 418 -17.93 -27.10 -5.77
N SER A 419 -17.23 -26.09 -5.29
CA SER A 419 -15.83 -26.17 -4.84
C SER A 419 -15.64 -26.72 -3.41
N LYS A 420 -16.72 -27.20 -2.75
CA LYS A 420 -16.74 -27.74 -1.36
C LYS A 420 -16.38 -26.73 -0.25
N ASN A 421 -16.35 -25.44 -0.53
CA ASN A 421 -16.01 -24.38 0.43
C ASN A 421 -17.26 -23.71 1.00
N GLN A 422 -18.01 -24.42 1.88
CA GLN A 422 -19.24 -23.90 2.47
C GLN A 422 -19.02 -22.68 3.39
N ASN A 423 -17.86 -22.58 4.04
CA ASN A 423 -17.57 -21.54 5.02
C ASN A 423 -17.46 -20.12 4.40
N LEU A 424 -17.12 -20.02 3.11
CA LEU A 424 -17.12 -18.75 2.37
C LEU A 424 -18.53 -18.25 2.01
N LYS A 425 -19.52 -19.13 2.01
CA LYS A 425 -20.86 -18.83 1.55
C LYS A 425 -21.53 -17.73 2.39
N ASP A 426 -21.33 -17.77 3.71
CA ASP A 426 -21.95 -16.80 4.62
C ASP A 426 -21.33 -15.41 4.45
N LEU A 427 -20.04 -15.34 4.08
CA LEU A 427 -19.37 -14.09 3.81
C LEU A 427 -19.87 -13.40 2.53
N PHE A 428 -20.28 -14.18 1.51
CA PHE A 428 -20.79 -13.64 0.24
C PHE A 428 -22.31 -13.53 0.19
N GLY A 429 -23.00 -13.99 1.23
CA GLY A 429 -24.47 -13.94 1.38
C GLY A 429 -24.97 -12.84 2.31
N CYS A 430 -24.18 -11.80 2.60
CA CYS A 430 -24.52 -10.81 3.61
C CYS A 430 -25.58 -9.79 3.14
N SER A 431 -26.35 -9.35 4.11
CA SER A 431 -27.18 -8.14 4.11
C SER A 431 -26.53 -7.07 4.99
N GLU A 432 -27.02 -5.84 4.92
CA GLU A 432 -26.57 -4.75 5.79
C GLU A 432 -26.74 -5.06 7.28
N SER A 433 -27.71 -5.90 7.64
CA SER A 433 -28.00 -6.26 9.03
C SER A 433 -27.06 -7.32 9.61
N ASN A 434 -26.49 -8.23 8.79
CA ASN A 434 -25.73 -9.39 9.27
C ASN A 434 -24.25 -9.41 8.87
N ILE A 435 -23.79 -8.45 8.07
CA ILE A 435 -22.41 -8.42 7.57
C ILE A 435 -21.37 -8.36 8.69
N ILE A 436 -21.64 -7.60 9.76
CA ILE A 436 -20.74 -7.49 10.91
C ILE A 436 -20.58 -8.85 11.58
N ASP A 437 -21.69 -9.56 11.82
CA ASP A 437 -21.68 -10.87 12.46
C ASP A 437 -20.94 -11.89 11.59
N ASN A 438 -21.14 -11.85 10.29
CA ASN A 438 -20.48 -12.78 9.38
C ASN A 438 -18.97 -12.50 9.25
N ILE A 439 -18.53 -11.24 9.34
CA ILE A 439 -17.10 -10.92 9.43
C ILE A 439 -16.52 -11.43 10.76
N ILE A 440 -17.20 -11.23 11.89
CA ILE A 440 -16.78 -11.74 13.20
C ILE A 440 -16.68 -13.27 13.18
N ASN A 441 -17.69 -13.97 12.68
CA ASN A 441 -17.65 -15.43 12.54
C ASN A 441 -16.50 -15.92 11.66
N CYS A 442 -16.16 -15.17 10.60
CA CYS A 442 -15.01 -15.48 9.75
C CYS A 442 -13.69 -15.32 10.51
N LEU A 443 -13.57 -14.28 11.35
CA LEU A 443 -12.39 -14.07 12.20
C LEU A 443 -12.27 -15.17 13.26
N ASP A 444 -13.39 -15.60 13.88
CA ASP A 444 -13.40 -16.71 14.85
C ASP A 444 -12.94 -18.03 14.21
N LEU A 445 -13.35 -18.28 12.96
CA LEU A 445 -12.87 -19.44 12.19
C LEU A 445 -11.36 -19.37 11.91
N PHE A 446 -10.80 -18.18 11.65
CA PHE A 446 -9.36 -18.02 11.49
C PHE A 446 -8.63 -18.25 12.81
N GLU A 447 -9.12 -17.71 13.94
CA GLU A 447 -8.52 -17.90 15.26
C GLU A 447 -8.46 -19.36 15.68
N SER A 448 -9.44 -20.17 15.30
CA SER A 448 -9.42 -21.62 15.61
C SER A 448 -8.34 -22.39 14.87
N ASN A 449 -7.73 -21.82 13.82
CA ASN A 449 -6.75 -22.49 12.95
C ASN A 449 -5.39 -21.79 12.87
N ILE A 450 -5.27 -20.55 13.39
CA ILE A 450 -4.04 -19.74 13.34
C ILE A 450 -3.67 -19.36 14.77
N ASP A 451 -2.64 -20.01 15.30
CA ASP A 451 -2.13 -19.79 16.66
C ASP A 451 -0.90 -18.88 16.64
N GLU A 452 -1.06 -17.66 16.12
CA GLU A 452 -0.03 -16.61 16.13
C GLU A 452 -0.50 -15.45 17.03
N ASN A 453 0.25 -15.13 18.08
CA ASN A 453 -0.10 -14.06 19.03
C ASN A 453 -0.39 -12.72 18.35
N SER A 454 0.39 -12.37 17.32
CA SER A 454 0.19 -11.13 16.56
C SER A 454 -1.13 -11.12 15.78
N PHE A 455 -1.55 -12.27 15.25
CA PHE A 455 -2.83 -12.44 14.57
C PHE A 455 -4.00 -12.34 15.57
N LEU A 456 -3.90 -13.02 16.72
CA LEU A 456 -4.93 -13.01 17.77
C LEU A 456 -5.17 -11.59 18.32
N GLU A 457 -4.09 -10.81 18.53
CA GLU A 457 -4.22 -9.42 18.95
C GLU A 457 -4.92 -8.54 17.91
N GLN A 458 -4.56 -8.68 16.62
CA GLN A 458 -5.22 -7.97 15.53
C GLN A 458 -6.71 -8.33 15.46
N SER A 459 -7.02 -9.61 15.49
CA SER A 459 -8.41 -10.11 15.41
C SER A 459 -9.25 -9.60 16.57
N SER A 460 -8.74 -9.69 17.80
CA SER A 460 -9.42 -9.19 19.00
C SER A 460 -9.74 -7.69 18.90
N LYS A 461 -8.79 -6.86 18.44
CA LYS A 461 -9.03 -5.42 18.23
C LYS A 461 -10.07 -5.15 17.15
N ILE A 462 -9.99 -5.85 16.02
CA ILE A 462 -10.95 -5.69 14.91
C ILE A 462 -12.36 -6.11 15.37
N LYS A 463 -12.48 -7.24 16.07
CA LYS A 463 -13.76 -7.70 16.62
C LYS A 463 -14.35 -6.69 17.61
N SER A 464 -13.53 -6.11 18.50
CA SER A 464 -13.98 -5.08 19.42
C SER A 464 -14.53 -3.85 18.69
N ILE A 465 -13.86 -3.40 17.61
CA ILE A 465 -14.33 -2.28 16.77
C ILE A 465 -15.67 -2.62 16.11
N LEU A 466 -15.78 -3.80 15.51
CA LEU A 466 -17.02 -4.25 14.86
C LEU A 466 -18.19 -4.35 15.85
N LEU A 467 -17.94 -4.83 17.07
CA LEU A 467 -18.95 -4.88 18.14
C LEU A 467 -19.36 -3.47 18.61
N ILE A 468 -18.43 -2.53 18.70
CA ILE A 468 -18.74 -1.14 19.03
C ILE A 468 -19.66 -0.54 17.95
N ILE A 469 -19.36 -0.75 16.68
CA ILE A 469 -20.19 -0.27 15.56
C ILE A 469 -21.59 -0.93 15.63
N LYS A 470 -21.66 -2.24 15.88
CA LYS A 470 -22.94 -2.98 16.02
C LYS A 470 -23.79 -2.43 17.15
N ASN A 471 -23.20 -2.25 18.34
CA ASN A 471 -23.91 -1.73 19.51
C ASN A 471 -24.39 -0.29 19.28
N PHE A 472 -23.59 0.55 18.63
CA PHE A 472 -24.00 1.90 18.28
C PHE A 472 -25.18 1.90 17.31
N ASN A 473 -25.14 1.05 16.28
CA ASN A 473 -26.22 0.91 15.31
C ASN A 473 -27.54 0.43 15.97
N SER A 474 -27.47 -0.57 16.86
CA SER A 474 -28.65 -1.09 17.57
C SER A 474 -29.27 -0.06 18.50
N LYS A 475 -28.46 0.73 19.21
CA LYS A 475 -28.93 1.75 20.15
C LYS A 475 -29.66 2.90 19.46
N HIS A 476 -29.22 3.30 18.27
CA HIS A 476 -29.74 4.44 17.54
C HIS A 476 -30.68 4.11 16.40
N GLN A 477 -30.97 2.81 16.16
CA GLN A 477 -31.82 2.32 15.06
C GLN A 477 -31.44 2.87 13.68
N PHE A 478 -30.13 3.10 13.44
CA PHE A 478 -29.64 3.52 12.14
C PHE A 478 -29.57 2.34 11.17
N SER A 479 -30.20 2.48 10.02
CA SER A 479 -29.91 1.64 8.87
C SER A 479 -28.59 2.10 8.25
N ILE A 480 -27.46 1.52 8.65
CA ILE A 480 -26.17 1.86 8.09
C ILE A 480 -26.00 1.12 6.76
N SER A 481 -25.96 1.85 5.65
CA SER A 481 -25.63 1.30 4.32
C SER A 481 -24.20 0.76 4.27
N PHE A 482 -23.91 -0.17 3.36
CA PHE A 482 -22.56 -0.69 3.18
C PHE A 482 -21.48 0.38 2.97
N PRO A 483 -21.69 1.44 2.15
CA PRO A 483 -20.74 2.54 2.06
C PRO A 483 -20.47 3.25 3.39
N SER A 484 -21.55 3.57 4.13
CA SER A 484 -21.44 4.21 5.44
C SER A 484 -20.71 3.33 6.46
N LEU A 485 -20.98 2.02 6.46
CA LEU A 485 -20.32 1.06 7.35
C LEU A 485 -18.82 0.96 7.03
N LYS A 486 -18.45 0.91 5.74
CA LYS A 486 -17.06 0.91 5.31
C LYS A 486 -16.33 2.16 5.82
N ASP A 487 -16.91 3.33 5.57
CA ASP A 487 -16.30 4.60 5.97
C ASP A 487 -16.17 4.70 7.49
N PHE A 488 -17.16 4.24 8.21
CA PHE A 488 -17.16 4.22 9.68
C PHE A 488 -16.08 3.26 10.24
N PHE A 489 -16.01 2.06 9.70
CA PHE A 489 -14.96 1.11 10.07
C PHE A 489 -13.55 1.65 9.78
N PHE A 490 -13.34 2.19 8.56
CA PHE A 490 -12.07 2.77 8.14
C PHE A 490 -11.58 3.84 9.10
N ASP A 491 -12.46 4.73 9.54
CA ASP A 491 -12.06 5.84 10.39
C ASP A 491 -11.73 5.45 11.82
N ILE A 492 -12.46 4.49 12.38
CA ILE A 492 -12.09 3.98 13.70
C ILE A 492 -10.73 3.31 13.61
N VAL A 493 -10.51 2.47 12.60
CA VAL A 493 -9.26 1.72 12.40
C VAL A 493 -8.07 2.64 12.14
N LYS A 494 -8.26 3.73 11.39
CA LYS A 494 -7.20 4.72 11.11
C LYS A 494 -6.58 5.30 12.39
N ASN A 495 -7.38 5.46 13.44
CA ASN A 495 -6.97 6.04 14.72
C ASN A 495 -6.58 4.98 15.76
N GLN A 496 -6.52 3.70 15.39
CA GLN A 496 -6.10 2.61 16.25
C GLN A 496 -4.74 2.07 15.85
N SER A 497 -3.97 1.65 16.86
CA SER A 497 -2.65 1.06 16.65
C SER A 497 -2.47 -0.21 17.47
N ILE A 498 -1.56 -1.05 17.02
CA ILE A 498 -1.03 -2.19 17.77
C ILE A 498 0.33 -1.77 18.30
N ASN A 499 0.52 -1.95 19.61
CA ASN A 499 1.78 -1.65 20.27
C ASN A 499 2.62 -2.91 20.36
N PHE A 500 3.78 -2.90 19.74
CA PHE A 500 4.78 -3.93 19.97
C PHE A 500 5.59 -3.59 21.23
N TYR A 501 5.65 -4.52 22.16
CA TYR A 501 6.43 -4.39 23.38
C TYR A 501 7.66 -5.28 23.29
N GLY A 502 8.80 -4.66 22.94
CA GLY A 502 10.06 -5.37 22.83
C GLY A 502 10.73 -5.64 24.18
N ASP A 503 11.66 -6.59 24.20
CA ASP A 503 12.46 -6.91 25.39
C ASP A 503 13.52 -5.81 25.64
N PRO A 504 13.52 -5.16 26.80
CA PRO A 504 14.49 -4.11 27.14
C PRO A 504 15.92 -4.63 27.39
N SER A 505 16.13 -5.94 27.38
CA SER A 505 17.46 -6.54 27.56
C SER A 505 18.28 -6.54 26.27
N PHE A 506 17.67 -6.40 25.11
CA PHE A 506 18.32 -6.41 23.81
C PHE A 506 19.20 -5.16 23.61
N ASP A 507 20.17 -5.27 22.69
CA ASP A 507 21.11 -4.18 22.42
C ASP A 507 20.57 -3.18 21.38
N PHE A 508 19.70 -3.62 20.46
CA PHE A 508 19.09 -2.78 19.42
C PHE A 508 17.61 -2.56 19.66
N HIS A 509 17.18 -1.29 19.65
CA HIS A 509 15.81 -0.88 19.92
C HIS A 509 15.24 -0.05 18.78
N ILE A 510 14.25 -0.56 18.06
CA ILE A 510 13.45 0.19 17.08
C ILE A 510 12.26 0.82 17.81
N MET A 511 12.13 2.15 17.71
CA MET A 511 11.07 2.89 18.42
C MET A 511 10.73 4.22 17.76
N GLY A 512 9.62 4.82 18.14
CA GLY A 512 9.30 6.21 17.82
C GLY A 512 10.02 7.18 18.78
N LEU A 513 9.96 8.47 18.47
CA LEU A 513 10.60 9.51 19.28
C LEU A 513 10.01 9.60 20.71
N LEU A 514 8.68 9.55 20.82
CA LEU A 514 8.00 9.63 22.12
C LEU A 514 8.28 8.43 23.02
N GLU A 515 8.48 7.27 22.42
CA GLU A 515 8.80 6.03 23.12
C GLU A 515 10.21 6.02 23.73
N SER A 516 11.10 6.88 23.26
CA SER A 516 12.48 6.98 23.77
C SER A 516 12.63 7.80 25.05
N ARG A 517 11.57 8.49 25.49
CA ARG A 517 11.59 9.33 26.71
C ARG A 517 12.02 8.56 27.93
N GLY A 518 12.96 9.10 28.70
CA GLY A 518 13.52 8.48 29.89
C GLY A 518 14.43 7.29 29.61
N MET A 519 14.93 7.14 28.39
CA MET A 519 15.88 6.10 28.00
C MET A 519 17.16 6.71 27.43
N ASP A 520 18.28 6.06 27.72
CA ASP A 520 19.60 6.50 27.28
C ASP A 520 20.27 5.44 26.41
N PHE A 521 20.99 5.88 25.37
CA PHE A 521 21.63 5.01 24.38
C PHE A 521 23.06 5.50 24.08
N ASP A 522 23.96 4.56 23.78
CA ASP A 522 25.32 4.90 23.30
C ASP A 522 25.32 5.34 21.85
N ASN A 523 24.49 4.68 21.03
CA ASN A 523 24.32 4.99 19.61
C ASN A 523 22.87 5.35 19.32
N VAL A 524 22.66 6.35 18.48
CA VAL A 524 21.33 6.79 18.05
C VAL A 524 21.31 6.90 16.53
N ILE A 525 20.39 6.20 15.89
CA ILE A 525 20.12 6.27 14.44
C ILE A 525 18.73 6.86 14.26
N ILE A 526 18.60 8.03 13.67
CA ILE A 526 17.33 8.69 13.40
C ILE A 526 17.09 8.68 11.89
N CYS A 527 16.04 7.98 11.46
CA CYS A 527 15.58 8.00 10.08
C CYS A 527 14.58 9.14 9.84
N SER A 528 14.37 9.52 8.58
CA SER A 528 13.44 10.59 8.19
C SER A 528 13.65 11.91 8.96
N ALA A 529 14.91 12.30 9.16
CA ALA A 529 15.27 13.58 9.76
C ALA A 529 15.05 14.73 8.75
N ASN A 530 13.84 14.79 8.19
CA ASN A 530 13.39 15.79 7.22
C ASN A 530 12.48 16.82 7.87
N GLU A 531 12.52 18.05 7.35
CA GLU A 531 11.54 19.08 7.71
C GLU A 531 10.11 18.62 7.36
N GLY A 532 9.17 18.84 8.27
CA GLY A 532 7.81 18.35 8.12
C GLY A 532 7.55 16.93 8.64
N ILE A 533 8.60 16.13 8.86
CA ILE A 533 8.52 14.83 9.51
C ILE A 533 9.10 14.89 10.92
N LEU A 534 10.24 15.54 11.07
CA LEU A 534 10.91 15.78 12.35
C LEU A 534 11.49 17.22 12.37
N PRO A 535 10.83 18.20 12.99
CA PRO A 535 9.50 18.10 13.60
C PRO A 535 8.40 17.88 12.57
N SER A 536 7.27 17.30 13.02
CA SER A 536 6.11 17.09 12.16
C SER A 536 5.40 18.43 11.92
N ASN A 537 5.07 18.73 10.66
CA ASN A 537 4.19 19.83 10.28
C ASN A 537 2.72 19.48 10.54
N ASN A 538 2.41 18.80 11.62
CA ASN A 538 1.03 18.62 12.00
C ASN A 538 0.48 20.01 12.32
N PHE A 539 -0.17 20.63 11.32
CA PHE A 539 -0.97 21.80 11.57
C PHE A 539 -1.89 21.46 12.74
N TYR A 540 -1.74 22.19 13.80
CA TYR A 540 -2.56 22.04 14.99
C TYR A 540 -4.00 22.22 14.56
N SER A 541 -4.69 21.12 14.35
CA SER A 541 -6.10 21.13 13.96
C SER A 541 -6.89 21.51 15.20
N SER A 542 -7.11 22.80 15.37
CA SER A 542 -7.85 23.39 16.48
C SER A 542 -8.91 24.33 15.95
N LEU A 543 -10.04 24.38 16.63
CA LEU A 543 -11.09 25.38 16.41
C LEU A 543 -10.75 26.71 17.10
N LEU A 544 -9.81 26.68 18.07
CA LEU A 544 -9.43 27.85 18.87
C LEU A 544 -8.24 28.57 18.19
N PRO A 545 -8.40 29.83 17.77
CA PRO A 545 -7.33 30.69 17.26
C PRO A 545 -6.18 30.84 18.24
N PHE A 546 -4.98 31.13 17.74
CA PHE A 546 -3.76 31.29 18.53
C PHE A 546 -3.93 32.33 19.66
N ASP A 547 -4.51 33.49 19.35
CA ASP A 547 -4.70 34.58 20.35
C ASP A 547 -5.65 34.17 21.46
N LEU A 548 -6.67 33.40 21.16
CA LEU A 548 -7.63 32.89 22.15
C LEU A 548 -6.98 31.82 23.04
N ARG A 549 -6.18 30.93 22.47
CA ARG A 549 -5.38 29.94 23.23
C ARG A 549 -4.44 30.66 24.21
N LYS A 550 -3.74 31.68 23.72
CA LYS A 550 -2.82 32.46 24.54
C LYS A 550 -3.55 33.22 25.67
N LYS A 551 -4.72 33.83 25.39
CA LYS A 551 -5.55 34.54 26.37
C LYS A 551 -5.94 33.63 27.55
N HIS A 552 -6.28 32.36 27.26
CA HIS A 552 -6.74 31.39 28.28
C HIS A 552 -5.64 30.44 28.75
N ASN A 553 -4.35 30.72 28.49
CA ASN A 553 -3.20 29.89 28.87
C ASN A 553 -3.30 28.44 28.36
N ILE A 554 -3.95 28.22 27.22
CA ILE A 554 -4.02 26.93 26.54
C ILE A 554 -2.75 26.77 25.70
N PRO A 555 -2.11 25.57 25.65
CA PRO A 555 -0.89 25.36 24.86
C PRO A 555 -1.05 25.78 23.40
N THR A 556 -0.01 26.39 22.87
CA THR A 556 0.08 26.86 21.48
C THR A 556 1.10 26.02 20.68
N ILE A 557 1.33 26.39 19.43
CA ILE A 557 2.36 25.77 18.60
C ILE A 557 3.77 25.93 19.21
N ILE A 558 4.01 26.98 19.98
CA ILE A 558 5.30 27.24 20.63
C ILE A 558 5.63 26.14 21.65
N GLU A 559 4.65 25.76 22.47
CA GLU A 559 4.80 24.69 23.45
C GLU A 559 4.96 23.31 22.79
N ASP A 560 4.30 23.07 21.65
CA ASP A 560 4.42 21.82 20.92
C ASP A 560 5.81 21.69 20.23
N ASP A 561 6.30 22.77 19.63
CA ASP A 561 7.66 22.82 19.06
C ASP A 561 8.71 22.62 20.16
N ALA A 562 8.56 23.28 21.32
CA ALA A 562 9.46 23.10 22.46
C ALA A 562 9.46 21.67 23.00
N ARG A 563 8.31 21.00 23.04
CA ARG A 563 8.18 19.60 23.43
C ARG A 563 8.94 18.67 22.48
N THR A 564 8.72 18.85 21.18
CA THR A 564 9.36 18.01 20.15
C THR A 564 10.87 18.27 20.12
N SER A 565 11.30 19.52 20.29
CA SER A 565 12.71 19.88 20.41
C SER A 565 13.37 19.20 21.61
N TYR A 566 12.72 19.22 22.79
CA TYR A 566 13.23 18.51 23.95
C TYR A 566 13.38 17.01 23.71
N ASP A 567 12.36 16.34 23.13
CA ASP A 567 12.40 14.90 22.86
C ASP A 567 13.58 14.54 21.94
N PHE A 568 13.84 15.36 20.93
CA PHE A 568 14.97 15.17 20.03
C PHE A 568 16.32 15.36 20.74
N TYR A 569 16.51 16.49 21.42
CA TYR A 569 17.79 16.80 22.07
C TYR A 569 18.06 15.93 23.29
N HIS A 570 17.05 15.55 24.05
CA HIS A 570 17.14 14.61 25.16
C HIS A 570 17.75 13.26 24.72
N LEU A 571 17.28 12.73 23.58
CA LEU A 571 17.81 11.49 23.03
C LEU A 571 19.31 11.57 22.71
N LEU A 572 19.82 12.77 22.38
CA LEU A 572 21.22 13.00 22.04
C LEU A 572 22.11 13.29 23.25
N LEU A 573 21.53 13.56 24.44
CA LEU A 573 22.29 13.98 25.63
C LEU A 573 23.47 13.05 25.94
N ARG A 574 23.20 11.74 26.04
CA ARG A 574 24.17 10.73 26.46
C ARG A 574 24.72 9.88 25.31
N ALA A 575 24.21 10.09 24.10
CA ALA A 575 24.69 9.38 22.91
C ALA A 575 26.11 9.81 22.51
N LYS A 576 26.99 8.84 22.24
CA LYS A 576 28.34 9.07 21.73
C LYS A 576 28.37 9.14 20.23
N ASN A 577 27.61 8.24 19.56
CA ASN A 577 27.53 8.20 18.09
C ASN A 577 26.08 8.49 17.68
N ILE A 578 25.90 9.49 16.83
CA ILE A 578 24.63 9.99 16.37
C ILE A 578 24.62 9.94 14.85
N HIS A 579 23.63 9.22 14.29
CA HIS A 579 23.46 9.05 12.86
C HIS A 579 22.09 9.62 12.45
N LEU A 580 22.11 10.72 11.70
CA LEU A 580 20.89 11.38 11.23
C LEU A 580 20.74 11.11 9.72
N ILE A 581 19.65 10.44 9.34
CA ILE A 581 19.41 10.05 7.96
C ILE A 581 18.21 10.83 7.42
N TYR A 582 18.40 11.54 6.30
CA TYR A 582 17.34 12.29 5.65
C TYR A 582 17.23 11.96 4.16
N ASN A 583 16.04 12.17 3.58
CA ASN A 583 15.80 12.07 2.14
C ASN A 583 16.00 13.44 1.50
N SER A 584 16.86 13.54 0.48
CA SER A 584 17.15 14.79 -0.21
C SER A 584 16.35 15.02 -1.49
N VAL A 585 15.52 14.04 -1.87
CA VAL A 585 14.69 14.11 -3.08
C VAL A 585 13.25 14.34 -2.68
N ALA A 586 12.62 15.33 -3.26
CA ALA A 586 11.19 15.59 -3.06
C ALA A 586 10.34 14.39 -3.53
N GLU A 587 9.47 13.90 -2.67
CA GLU A 587 8.52 12.82 -2.98
C GLU A 587 7.11 13.28 -2.57
N GLY A 588 6.22 13.42 -3.56
CA GLY A 588 4.86 13.89 -3.31
C GLY A 588 4.81 15.34 -2.78
N LEU A 589 4.34 15.51 -1.55
CA LEU A 589 4.28 16.81 -0.86
C LEU A 589 5.52 17.12 -0.01
N ASP A 590 6.44 16.16 0.15
CA ASP A 590 7.64 16.32 0.94
C ASP A 590 8.69 17.08 0.14
N SER A 591 9.24 18.15 0.71
CA SER A 591 10.22 19.03 0.04
C SER A 591 11.60 18.39 -0.15
N GLY A 592 11.93 17.35 0.57
CA GLY A 592 13.26 16.73 0.60
C GLY A 592 14.30 17.57 1.37
N GLU A 593 13.88 18.49 2.23
CA GLU A 593 14.76 19.36 3.02
C GLU A 593 15.24 18.70 4.30
N LYS A 594 16.45 19.07 4.74
CA LYS A 594 16.96 18.70 6.07
C LYS A 594 16.05 19.23 7.17
N SER A 595 15.85 18.45 8.24
CA SER A 595 15.23 18.95 9.46
C SER A 595 15.93 20.21 10.01
N ARG A 596 15.16 21.17 10.51
CA ARG A 596 15.67 22.33 11.26
C ARG A 596 16.58 21.93 12.41
N TYR A 597 16.36 20.77 13.01
CA TYR A 597 17.20 20.25 14.09
C TYR A 597 18.60 19.87 13.60
N ILE A 598 18.77 19.40 12.38
CA ILE A 598 20.09 19.18 11.79
C ILE A 598 20.82 20.52 11.65
N HIS A 599 20.16 21.55 11.10
CA HIS A 599 20.72 22.89 11.00
C HIS A 599 21.07 23.50 12.36
N GLN A 600 20.22 23.33 13.35
CA GLN A 600 20.50 23.76 14.72
C GLN A 600 21.76 23.06 15.29
N LEU A 601 21.91 21.75 15.10
CA LEU A 601 23.09 21.01 15.54
C LEU A 601 24.38 21.47 14.83
N GLU A 602 24.31 21.79 13.54
CA GLU A 602 25.44 22.35 12.78
C GLU A 602 25.90 23.71 13.34
N ILE A 603 24.94 24.54 13.79
CA ILE A 603 25.21 25.88 14.37
C ILE A 603 25.64 25.78 15.84
N LEU A 604 24.95 24.98 16.65
CA LEU A 604 25.14 24.84 18.10
C LEU A 604 26.21 23.83 18.48
N LYS A 605 26.94 23.29 17.50
CA LYS A 605 28.00 22.30 17.78
C LYS A 605 29.04 22.82 18.76
N ASN A 606 29.39 22.00 19.76
CA ASN A 606 30.49 22.27 20.66
C ASN A 606 31.84 21.91 20.01
N LYS A 607 32.96 22.44 20.52
CA LYS A 607 34.31 22.08 20.07
C LYS A 607 34.62 20.57 20.14
N ASN A 608 33.90 19.84 21.01
CA ASN A 608 34.04 18.39 21.20
C ASN A 608 33.16 17.58 20.26
N HIS A 609 32.32 18.22 19.44
CA HIS A 609 31.42 17.54 18.50
C HIS A 609 32.10 17.44 17.13
N ASN A 610 32.26 16.19 16.66
CA ASN A 610 32.72 15.92 15.29
C ASN A 610 31.50 15.70 14.40
N VAL A 611 31.24 16.65 13.49
CA VAL A 611 30.08 16.62 12.59
C VAL A 611 30.55 16.34 11.18
N ASN A 612 30.08 15.24 10.60
CA ASN A 612 30.40 14.80 9.24
C ASN A 612 29.13 14.64 8.40
N GLU A 613 29.15 15.11 7.17
CA GLU A 613 28.08 14.88 6.19
C GLU A 613 28.52 13.82 5.19
N ILE A 614 27.64 12.83 4.94
CA ILE A 614 27.92 11.65 4.13
C ILE A 614 26.79 11.48 3.10
N ILE A 615 27.14 11.40 1.84
CA ILE A 615 26.18 11.06 0.79
C ILE A 615 26.13 9.54 0.71
N SER A 616 24.99 8.97 1.09
CA SER A 616 24.76 7.52 1.01
C SER A 616 24.19 7.18 -0.36
N HIS A 617 25.01 6.53 -1.16
CA HIS A 617 24.66 6.14 -2.53
C HIS A 617 24.59 4.62 -2.66
N TYR A 618 23.45 4.11 -3.10
CA TYR A 618 23.29 2.72 -3.48
C TYR A 618 23.24 2.66 -5.01
N PRO A 619 24.34 2.28 -5.67
CA PRO A 619 24.32 2.15 -7.12
C PRO A 619 23.31 1.05 -7.49
N PHE A 620 22.34 1.43 -8.29
CA PHE A 620 21.56 0.46 -9.02
C PHE A 620 22.48 -0.10 -10.11
N ASN A 621 23.12 -1.21 -9.83
CA ASN A 621 23.68 -2.04 -10.89
C ASN A 621 22.49 -2.80 -11.48
N PRO A 622 21.95 -2.40 -12.63
CA PRO A 622 21.09 -3.32 -13.35
C PRO A 622 21.98 -4.55 -13.53
N SER A 623 21.54 -5.69 -12.99
CA SER A 623 22.15 -6.96 -13.39
C SER A 623 22.27 -6.87 -14.90
N GLN A 624 23.49 -6.97 -15.43
CA GLN A 624 23.64 -7.15 -16.86
C GLN A 624 22.65 -8.25 -17.17
N GLN A 625 21.60 -7.92 -17.93
CA GLN A 625 20.75 -8.94 -18.49
C GLN A 625 21.73 -9.77 -19.33
N LEU A 626 22.22 -10.84 -18.72
CA LEU A 626 22.88 -11.88 -19.46
C LEU A 626 21.84 -12.26 -20.52
N SER A 627 22.13 -12.03 -21.78
CA SER A 627 21.25 -12.44 -22.87
C SER A 627 21.01 -13.92 -22.64
N GLU A 628 19.76 -14.25 -22.27
CA GLU A 628 19.40 -15.63 -22.01
C GLU A 628 19.68 -16.44 -23.28
N LYS A 629 20.48 -17.48 -23.14
CA LYS A 629 20.79 -18.42 -24.20
C LYS A 629 20.41 -19.81 -23.73
N PHE A 630 19.53 -20.44 -24.48
CA PHE A 630 19.09 -21.79 -24.20
C PHE A 630 19.69 -22.74 -25.22
N GLU A 631 20.60 -23.63 -24.78
CA GLU A 631 21.18 -24.66 -25.62
C GLU A 631 20.16 -25.75 -25.96
N LYS A 632 20.23 -26.30 -27.17
CA LYS A 632 19.32 -27.33 -27.63
C LYS A 632 19.77 -28.70 -27.13
N THR A 633 19.31 -29.07 -25.93
CA THR A 633 19.54 -30.40 -25.34
C THR A 633 18.79 -31.52 -26.12
N ASP A 634 19.17 -32.77 -25.93
CA ASP A 634 18.53 -33.95 -26.58
C ASP A 634 17.02 -34.02 -26.29
N SER A 635 16.61 -33.67 -25.05
CA SER A 635 15.20 -33.59 -24.64
C SER A 635 14.43 -32.51 -25.41
N LEU A 636 15.10 -31.40 -25.68
CA LEU A 636 14.51 -30.27 -26.41
C LEU A 636 14.40 -30.59 -27.90
N VAL A 637 15.42 -31.24 -28.48
CA VAL A 637 15.41 -31.75 -29.88
C VAL A 637 14.28 -32.77 -30.06
N LYS A 638 14.07 -33.70 -29.13
CA LYS A 638 12.94 -34.62 -29.15
C LYS A 638 11.60 -33.87 -29.20
N ARG A 639 11.46 -32.84 -28.38
CA ARG A 639 10.25 -32.01 -28.37
C ARG A 639 10.04 -31.27 -29.70
N LEU A 640 11.11 -30.81 -30.35
CA LEU A 640 11.03 -30.20 -31.68
C LEU A 640 10.55 -31.22 -32.74
N TYR A 641 10.97 -32.49 -32.67
CA TYR A 641 10.46 -33.54 -33.57
C TYR A 641 8.95 -33.80 -33.31
N GLU A 642 8.50 -33.89 -32.07
CA GLU A 642 7.07 -33.99 -31.74
C GLU A 642 6.28 -32.84 -32.33
N MET A 643 6.86 -31.63 -32.25
CA MET A 643 6.26 -30.43 -32.82
C MET A 643 6.22 -30.45 -34.35
N SER A 644 7.25 -30.98 -35.02
CA SER A 644 7.30 -31.12 -36.47
C SER A 644 6.24 -32.11 -37.01
N GLU A 645 5.97 -33.18 -36.25
CA GLU A 645 4.90 -34.14 -36.56
C GLU A 645 3.51 -33.54 -36.34
N SER A 646 3.35 -32.74 -35.29
CA SER A 646 2.07 -32.03 -35.00
C SER A 646 1.80 -30.90 -35.98
N GLY A 647 2.85 -30.32 -36.57
CA GLY A 647 2.85 -29.26 -37.60
C GLY A 647 3.14 -27.85 -37.04
N PHE A 648 4.03 -27.13 -37.74
CA PHE A 648 4.31 -25.72 -37.55
C PHE A 648 3.21 -24.89 -38.16
N SER A 649 2.83 -23.82 -37.48
CA SER A 649 1.92 -22.78 -38.05
C SER A 649 2.74 -21.59 -38.58
N PRO A 650 2.23 -20.83 -39.56
CA PRO A 650 2.88 -19.58 -40.01
C PRO A 650 3.14 -18.63 -38.86
N SER A 651 2.27 -18.61 -37.83
CA SER A 651 2.43 -17.76 -36.64
C SER A 651 3.59 -18.22 -35.77
N SER A 652 3.77 -19.53 -35.58
CA SER A 652 4.90 -20.08 -34.79
C SER A 652 6.25 -19.81 -35.45
N LEU A 653 6.32 -19.95 -36.77
CA LEU A 653 7.52 -19.63 -37.55
C LEU A 653 7.83 -18.13 -37.54
N ASN A 654 6.83 -17.27 -37.70
CA ASN A 654 7.00 -15.84 -37.55
C ASN A 654 7.49 -15.47 -36.14
N ARG A 655 7.00 -16.14 -35.09
CA ARG A 655 7.49 -15.91 -33.71
C ARG A 655 8.96 -16.28 -33.55
N TYR A 656 9.40 -17.37 -34.20
CA TYR A 656 10.84 -17.73 -34.22
C TYR A 656 11.68 -16.68 -34.95
N ILE A 657 11.22 -16.21 -36.13
CA ILE A 657 11.88 -15.14 -36.89
C ILE A 657 11.97 -13.83 -36.08
N GLU A 658 10.91 -13.48 -35.35
CA GLU A 658 10.90 -12.27 -34.52
C GLU A 658 11.85 -12.40 -33.31
N ASN A 659 11.73 -13.47 -32.55
CA ASN A 659 12.50 -13.71 -31.32
C ASN A 659 12.52 -15.22 -30.98
N PRO A 660 13.65 -15.92 -31.18
CA PRO A 660 13.77 -17.33 -30.87
C PRO A 660 13.46 -17.71 -29.43
N ILE A 661 13.75 -16.84 -28.45
CA ILE A 661 13.41 -17.08 -27.04
C ILE A 661 11.91 -17.11 -26.83
N ARG A 662 11.17 -16.16 -27.40
CA ARG A 662 9.70 -16.17 -27.30
C ARG A 662 9.06 -17.36 -27.99
N PHE A 663 9.66 -17.84 -29.09
CA PHE A 663 9.23 -19.10 -29.71
C PHE A 663 9.46 -20.27 -28.75
N PHE A 664 10.61 -20.31 -28.09
CA PHE A 664 10.94 -21.34 -27.08
C PHE A 664 9.92 -21.31 -25.93
N ASP A 665 9.66 -20.14 -25.33
CA ASP A 665 8.71 -19.99 -24.22
C ASP A 665 7.28 -20.37 -24.62
N GLU A 666 6.77 -19.79 -25.70
CA GLU A 666 5.34 -19.89 -26.07
C GLU A 666 4.99 -21.25 -26.70
N TYR A 667 5.88 -21.83 -27.52
CA TYR A 667 5.56 -23.02 -28.32
C TYR A 667 6.25 -24.30 -27.84
N ILE A 668 7.42 -24.20 -27.23
CA ILE A 668 8.15 -25.40 -26.74
C ILE A 668 7.83 -25.63 -25.26
N LEU A 669 7.99 -24.62 -24.40
CA LEU A 669 7.66 -24.71 -22.98
C LEU A 669 6.15 -24.56 -22.73
N ASN A 670 5.39 -24.05 -23.69
CA ASN A 670 3.96 -23.77 -23.57
C ASN A 670 3.64 -22.82 -22.40
N VAL A 671 4.55 -21.88 -22.13
CA VAL A 671 4.33 -20.82 -21.14
C VAL A 671 3.29 -19.85 -21.72
N LYS A 672 2.12 -19.84 -21.11
CA LYS A 672 1.07 -18.89 -21.46
C LYS A 672 1.10 -17.73 -20.47
N SER A 673 0.94 -16.51 -20.95
CA SER A 673 0.61 -15.39 -20.07
C SER A 673 -0.69 -15.69 -19.32
N ASP A 674 -0.75 -15.28 -18.04
CA ASP A 674 -2.00 -15.38 -17.27
C ASP A 674 -3.13 -14.69 -18.04
N GLU A 675 -4.14 -15.47 -18.41
CA GLU A 675 -5.36 -14.92 -19.00
C GLU A 675 -6.14 -14.20 -17.90
N ASP A 676 -6.48 -12.93 -18.13
CA ASP A 676 -7.34 -12.14 -17.25
C ASP A 676 -8.71 -11.92 -17.92
N VAL A 677 -9.69 -11.51 -17.13
CA VAL A 677 -11.02 -11.17 -17.63
C VAL A 677 -10.95 -9.91 -18.49
N ASN A 678 -11.43 -9.99 -19.70
CA ASN A 678 -11.48 -8.86 -20.62
C ASN A 678 -12.71 -7.99 -20.33
N GLU A 679 -12.53 -6.86 -19.66
CA GLU A 679 -13.61 -5.90 -19.36
C GLU A 679 -14.10 -5.13 -20.59
N ARG A 680 -13.21 -5.00 -21.57
CA ARG A 680 -13.49 -4.34 -22.86
C ARG A 680 -13.02 -5.25 -23.99
N PRO A 681 -13.72 -5.25 -25.13
CA PRO A 681 -13.26 -5.96 -26.30
C PRO A 681 -11.86 -5.47 -26.72
N GLU A 682 -10.86 -6.31 -26.48
CA GLU A 682 -9.51 -6.09 -26.98
C GLU A 682 -9.42 -6.48 -28.45
N ALA A 683 -8.32 -6.10 -29.12
CA ALA A 683 -8.11 -6.38 -30.54
C ALA A 683 -8.27 -7.86 -30.89
N ARG A 684 -7.88 -8.79 -29.98
CA ARG A 684 -8.04 -10.24 -30.17
C ARG A 684 -9.50 -10.66 -30.14
N GLY A 685 -10.28 -10.25 -29.12
CA GLY A 685 -11.69 -10.60 -29.00
C GLY A 685 -12.54 -9.98 -30.11
N ILE A 686 -12.22 -8.73 -30.51
CA ILE A 686 -12.84 -8.10 -31.70
C ILE A 686 -12.57 -8.93 -32.95
N GLY A 687 -11.35 -9.46 -33.10
CA GLY A 687 -10.97 -10.36 -34.17
C GLY A 687 -11.82 -11.64 -34.18
N ILE A 688 -11.92 -12.33 -33.04
CA ILE A 688 -12.70 -13.57 -32.89
C ILE A 688 -14.17 -13.34 -33.30
N ILE A 689 -14.81 -12.32 -32.72
CA ILE A 689 -16.21 -11.98 -33.06
C ILE A 689 -16.38 -11.74 -34.54
N PHE A 690 -15.45 -11.02 -35.16
CA PHE A 690 -15.52 -10.74 -36.59
C PHE A 690 -15.38 -12.02 -37.43
N HIS A 691 -14.32 -12.84 -37.19
CA HIS A 691 -14.08 -14.06 -37.93
C HIS A 691 -15.26 -15.04 -37.84
N ASN A 692 -15.76 -15.28 -36.60
CA ASN A 692 -16.92 -16.13 -36.37
C ASN A 692 -18.18 -15.62 -37.09
N THR A 693 -18.43 -14.30 -37.06
CA THR A 693 -19.57 -13.71 -37.77
C THR A 693 -19.43 -13.87 -39.29
N MET A 694 -18.22 -13.66 -39.83
CA MET A 694 -17.96 -13.84 -41.28
C MET A 694 -18.07 -15.31 -41.67
N GLU A 695 -17.59 -16.23 -40.86
CA GLU A 695 -17.78 -17.66 -41.08
C GLU A 695 -19.27 -18.01 -41.14
N ALA A 696 -20.05 -17.57 -40.14
CA ALA A 696 -21.49 -17.84 -40.11
C ALA A 696 -22.23 -17.32 -41.36
N ILE A 697 -21.77 -16.19 -41.94
CA ILE A 697 -22.38 -15.60 -43.13
C ILE A 697 -21.99 -16.35 -44.39
N TYR A 698 -20.70 -16.71 -44.57
CA TYR A 698 -20.20 -17.26 -45.83
C TYR A 698 -20.11 -18.78 -45.91
N LYS A 699 -20.09 -19.51 -44.81
CA LYS A 699 -20.04 -20.98 -44.73
C LYS A 699 -21.17 -21.66 -45.53
N PRO A 700 -22.43 -21.14 -45.54
CA PRO A 700 -23.51 -21.71 -46.35
C PRO A 700 -23.28 -21.64 -47.87
N TYR A 701 -22.31 -20.83 -48.33
CA TYR A 701 -21.95 -20.63 -49.72
C TYR A 701 -20.74 -21.46 -50.17
N GLU A 702 -20.13 -22.26 -49.29
CA GLU A 702 -18.99 -23.10 -49.63
C GLU A 702 -19.35 -24.06 -50.78
N GLY A 703 -18.52 -24.09 -51.85
CA GLY A 703 -18.76 -24.82 -53.10
C GLY A 703 -19.82 -24.18 -54.01
N LYS A 704 -20.25 -22.93 -53.76
CA LYS A 704 -21.32 -22.25 -54.53
C LYS A 704 -20.91 -20.86 -55.00
N LYS A 705 -21.51 -20.42 -56.11
CA LYS A 705 -21.37 -19.05 -56.59
C LYS A 705 -22.22 -18.09 -55.75
N LEU A 706 -21.67 -16.91 -55.43
CA LEU A 706 -22.41 -15.87 -54.75
C LEU A 706 -23.50 -15.25 -55.65
N ILE A 707 -24.70 -15.10 -55.09
CA ILE A 707 -25.85 -14.50 -55.78
C ILE A 707 -26.32 -13.28 -55.01
N GLU A 708 -26.52 -12.15 -55.70
CA GLU A 708 -26.95 -10.87 -55.13
C GLU A 708 -28.14 -11.00 -54.18
N LYS A 709 -29.21 -11.71 -54.60
CA LYS A 709 -30.44 -11.91 -53.85
C LYS A 709 -30.20 -12.52 -52.48
N ASN A 710 -29.27 -13.50 -52.39
CA ASN A 710 -28.95 -14.21 -51.18
C ASN A 710 -28.15 -13.32 -50.24
N LEU A 711 -27.12 -12.62 -50.74
CA LEU A 711 -26.31 -11.68 -49.94
C LEU A 711 -27.16 -10.55 -49.36
N LYS A 712 -28.14 -10.03 -50.11
CA LYS A 712 -29.09 -9.03 -49.61
C LYS A 712 -29.98 -9.55 -48.47
N ARG A 713 -30.37 -10.82 -48.49
CA ARG A 713 -31.09 -11.43 -47.41
C ARG A 713 -30.22 -11.54 -46.13
N ASP A 714 -28.95 -11.91 -46.29
CA ASP A 714 -28.03 -12.13 -45.18
C ASP A 714 -27.61 -10.79 -44.52
N LEU A 715 -27.56 -9.70 -45.28
CA LEU A 715 -27.45 -8.33 -44.76
C LEU A 715 -28.51 -8.00 -43.70
N LYS A 716 -29.73 -8.52 -43.80
CA LYS A 716 -30.80 -8.29 -42.84
C LYS A 716 -30.64 -9.08 -41.56
N ASN A 717 -29.81 -10.11 -41.57
CA ASN A 717 -29.60 -11.04 -40.46
C ASN A 717 -28.31 -10.77 -39.68
N ILE A 718 -27.51 -9.78 -40.08
CA ILE A 718 -26.19 -9.48 -39.46
C ILE A 718 -26.34 -9.19 -37.96
N ASP A 719 -27.33 -8.41 -37.55
CA ASP A 719 -27.54 -8.05 -36.16
C ASP A 719 -27.68 -9.29 -35.28
N LYS A 720 -28.50 -10.25 -35.70
CA LYS A 720 -28.73 -11.49 -34.96
C LYS A 720 -27.47 -12.36 -34.85
N LEU A 721 -26.66 -12.43 -35.91
CA LEU A 721 -25.42 -13.20 -35.92
C LEU A 721 -24.36 -12.52 -35.04
N LEU A 722 -24.23 -11.20 -35.18
CA LEU A 722 -23.25 -10.41 -34.39
C LEU A 722 -23.62 -10.39 -32.92
N ASP A 723 -24.91 -10.26 -32.56
CA ASP A 723 -25.40 -10.34 -31.20
C ASP A 723 -25.02 -11.67 -30.54
N ASN A 724 -25.22 -12.78 -31.26
CA ASN A 724 -24.85 -14.10 -30.73
C ASN A 724 -23.37 -14.20 -30.41
N GLU A 725 -22.49 -13.71 -31.30
CA GLU A 725 -21.05 -13.78 -31.10
C GLU A 725 -20.57 -12.85 -29.97
N PHE A 726 -21.18 -11.64 -29.85
CA PHE A 726 -20.90 -10.78 -28.71
C PHE A 726 -21.36 -11.40 -27.38
N VAL A 727 -22.52 -12.04 -27.37
CA VAL A 727 -23.02 -12.74 -26.17
C VAL A 727 -22.11 -13.91 -25.79
N ASN A 728 -21.61 -14.65 -26.77
CA ASN A 728 -20.71 -15.78 -26.54
C ASN A 728 -19.38 -15.32 -25.94
N GLU A 729 -18.81 -14.20 -26.41
CA GLU A 729 -17.48 -13.71 -26.00
C GLU A 729 -17.53 -12.82 -24.75
N TYR A 730 -18.55 -11.96 -24.61
CA TYR A 730 -18.62 -10.93 -23.56
C TYR A 730 -19.89 -11.00 -22.68
N GLY A 731 -20.75 -11.95 -22.89
CA GLY A 731 -22.04 -12.02 -22.20
C GLY A 731 -22.97 -10.87 -22.60
N LYS A 732 -24.04 -10.65 -21.82
CA LYS A 732 -25.05 -9.61 -22.13
C LYS A 732 -24.60 -8.15 -21.84
N ASN A 733 -23.36 -7.94 -21.37
CA ASN A 733 -22.88 -6.60 -20.98
C ASN A 733 -22.36 -5.75 -22.15
N TYR A 734 -22.37 -6.28 -23.39
CA TYR A 734 -21.91 -5.55 -24.58
C TYR A 734 -22.80 -4.35 -24.93
N GLU A 735 -24.02 -4.28 -24.44
CA GLU A 735 -24.99 -3.20 -24.68
C GLU A 735 -24.68 -1.90 -23.86
N ARG A 736 -23.52 -1.80 -23.22
CA ARG A 736 -23.19 -0.67 -22.34
C ARG A 736 -21.81 -0.06 -22.65
N GLY A 737 -21.73 1.25 -22.44
CA GLY A 737 -20.47 1.99 -22.49
C GLY A 737 -19.80 1.95 -23.87
N SER A 738 -18.48 1.82 -23.92
CA SER A 738 -17.68 1.78 -25.16
C SER A 738 -17.96 0.57 -26.04
N ASN A 739 -18.54 -0.51 -25.48
CA ASN A 739 -18.82 -1.73 -26.23
C ASN A 739 -19.87 -1.52 -27.32
N ILE A 740 -20.82 -0.60 -27.12
CA ILE A 740 -21.80 -0.19 -28.12
C ILE A 740 -21.10 0.39 -29.37
N ILE A 741 -20.06 1.21 -29.16
CA ILE A 741 -19.32 1.80 -30.29
C ILE A 741 -18.61 0.70 -31.08
N ILE A 742 -17.97 -0.25 -30.40
CA ILE A 742 -17.25 -1.38 -31.02
C ILE A 742 -18.25 -2.23 -31.83
N TYR A 743 -19.41 -2.53 -31.25
CA TYR A 743 -20.49 -3.26 -31.94
C TYR A 743 -20.89 -2.55 -33.22
N GLN A 744 -21.16 -1.25 -33.18
CA GLN A 744 -21.55 -0.47 -34.39
C GLN A 744 -20.44 -0.41 -35.44
N VAL A 745 -19.18 -0.30 -35.02
CA VAL A 745 -18.02 -0.34 -35.93
C VAL A 745 -17.95 -1.69 -36.65
N LEU A 746 -18.06 -2.80 -35.91
CA LEU A 746 -18.04 -4.16 -36.51
C LEU A 746 -19.22 -4.35 -37.45
N LYS A 747 -20.43 -3.98 -37.05
CA LYS A 747 -21.61 -4.06 -37.89
C LYS A 747 -21.44 -3.29 -39.23
N ASN A 748 -20.96 -2.05 -39.15
CA ASN A 748 -20.71 -1.23 -40.34
C ASN A 748 -19.61 -1.83 -41.24
N THR A 749 -18.59 -2.41 -40.65
CA THR A 749 -17.48 -3.05 -41.37
C THR A 749 -17.95 -4.29 -42.10
N ILE A 750 -18.70 -5.19 -41.45
CA ILE A 750 -19.29 -6.40 -42.06
C ILE A 750 -20.25 -6.02 -43.17
N ASN A 751 -21.13 -5.05 -42.90
CA ASN A 751 -22.03 -4.51 -43.94
C ASN A 751 -21.27 -4.04 -45.18
N SER A 752 -20.19 -3.27 -45.00
CA SER A 752 -19.37 -2.74 -46.09
C SER A 752 -18.71 -3.82 -46.93
N LEU A 753 -18.23 -4.91 -46.30
CA LEU A 753 -17.63 -6.08 -46.96
C LEU A 753 -18.66 -6.79 -47.81
N ILE A 754 -19.84 -7.11 -47.30
CA ILE A 754 -20.89 -7.78 -48.04
C ILE A 754 -21.38 -6.89 -49.20
N GLN A 755 -21.52 -5.58 -48.97
CA GLN A 755 -21.85 -4.62 -50.02
C GLN A 755 -20.81 -4.58 -51.15
N SER A 756 -19.52 -4.71 -50.82
CA SER A 756 -18.44 -4.82 -51.80
C SER A 756 -18.60 -6.07 -52.68
N ASP A 757 -18.91 -7.21 -52.07
CA ASP A 757 -19.15 -8.45 -52.84
C ASP A 757 -20.42 -8.34 -53.70
N ILE A 758 -21.48 -7.75 -53.17
CA ILE A 758 -22.70 -7.46 -53.97
C ILE A 758 -22.38 -6.59 -55.20
N LYS A 759 -21.56 -5.54 -55.01
CA LYS A 759 -21.13 -4.66 -56.10
C LYS A 759 -20.33 -5.42 -57.19
N LYS A 760 -19.46 -6.33 -56.78
CA LYS A 760 -18.68 -7.18 -57.72
C LYS A 760 -19.58 -8.12 -58.51
N VAL A 761 -20.52 -8.81 -57.86
CA VAL A 761 -21.49 -9.71 -58.51
C VAL A 761 -22.37 -8.96 -59.49
N ARG A 762 -22.83 -7.74 -59.13
CA ARG A 762 -23.60 -6.86 -60.09
C ARG A 762 -22.81 -6.45 -61.32
N LYS A 763 -21.47 -6.31 -61.17
CA LYS A 763 -20.58 -6.01 -62.31
C LYS A 763 -20.30 -7.23 -63.22
N GLY A 764 -20.92 -8.36 -62.95
CA GLY A 764 -20.71 -9.59 -63.69
C GLY A 764 -19.48 -10.40 -63.27
N ILE A 765 -18.83 -10.07 -62.13
CA ILE A 765 -17.71 -10.84 -61.63
C ILE A 765 -18.25 -12.10 -60.93
N GLU A 766 -17.91 -13.27 -61.44
CA GLU A 766 -18.27 -14.54 -60.82
C GLU A 766 -17.37 -14.78 -59.59
N ILE A 767 -17.99 -14.89 -58.39
CA ILE A 767 -17.33 -15.23 -57.17
C ILE A 767 -17.89 -16.55 -56.66
N GLU A 768 -17.05 -17.57 -56.57
CA GLU A 768 -17.35 -18.84 -55.94
C GLU A 768 -16.55 -18.98 -54.66
N ILE A 769 -17.21 -19.32 -53.56
CA ILE A 769 -16.55 -19.58 -52.29
C ILE A 769 -16.00 -21.02 -52.34
N VAL A 770 -14.66 -21.15 -52.27
CA VAL A 770 -13.99 -22.44 -52.29
C VAL A 770 -13.86 -23.00 -50.84
N GLY A 771 -13.60 -22.12 -49.90
CA GLY A 771 -13.48 -22.49 -48.49
C GLY A 771 -13.52 -21.31 -47.53
N ILE A 772 -14.09 -21.49 -46.36
CA ILE A 772 -14.17 -20.52 -45.25
C ILE A 772 -13.61 -21.17 -44.00
N GLU A 773 -12.69 -20.48 -43.27
CA GLU A 773 -11.96 -20.98 -42.13
C GLU A 773 -11.37 -22.36 -42.43
N SER A 774 -10.80 -22.49 -43.63
CA SER A 774 -10.34 -23.77 -44.17
C SER A 774 -9.01 -24.20 -43.57
N LYS A 775 -9.02 -25.35 -42.90
CA LYS A 775 -7.83 -25.95 -42.35
C LYS A 775 -6.98 -26.60 -43.44
N LEU A 776 -5.80 -26.05 -43.69
CA LEU A 776 -4.84 -26.57 -44.63
C LEU A 776 -3.70 -27.25 -43.85
N ASN A 777 -3.21 -28.38 -44.37
CA ASN A 777 -2.00 -29.01 -43.87
C ASN A 777 -1.23 -29.66 -45.01
N THR A 778 0.09 -29.71 -44.94
CA THR A 778 0.92 -30.37 -45.92
C THR A 778 2.17 -30.91 -45.29
N GLU A 779 2.65 -32.07 -45.77
CA GLU A 779 3.90 -32.64 -45.31
C GLU A 779 5.01 -32.22 -46.28
N LEU A 780 6.09 -31.72 -45.70
CA LEU A 780 7.26 -31.24 -46.41
C LEU A 780 8.53 -31.90 -45.87
N VAL A 781 9.57 -31.89 -46.72
CA VAL A 781 10.89 -32.40 -46.32
C VAL A 781 11.92 -31.36 -46.69
N THR A 782 12.82 -31.03 -45.77
CA THR A 782 13.93 -30.09 -46.04
C THR A 782 14.90 -30.68 -47.05
N GLU A 783 15.50 -29.87 -47.91
CA GLU A 783 16.38 -30.35 -48.97
C GLU A 783 17.69 -30.90 -48.48
N LYS A 784 18.35 -30.20 -47.52
CA LYS A 784 19.66 -30.56 -47.02
C LYS A 784 19.60 -31.63 -45.94
N SER A 785 18.91 -31.37 -44.85
CA SER A 785 18.93 -32.23 -43.66
C SER A 785 17.88 -33.33 -43.69
N LYS A 786 17.05 -33.40 -44.72
CA LYS A 786 15.96 -34.39 -44.90
C LYS A 786 14.98 -34.47 -43.72
N ILE A 787 14.83 -33.36 -42.95
CA ILE A 787 13.91 -33.29 -41.83
C ILE A 787 12.48 -33.28 -42.39
N LYS A 788 11.66 -34.23 -41.91
CA LYS A 788 10.22 -34.25 -42.20
C LYS A 788 9.50 -33.34 -41.26
N TYR A 789 8.66 -32.47 -41.79
CA TYR A 789 7.81 -31.53 -40.99
C TYR A 789 6.45 -31.31 -41.67
N LYS A 790 5.46 -31.05 -40.85
CA LYS A 790 4.14 -30.61 -41.28
C LYS A 790 4.04 -29.10 -41.19
N LEU A 791 3.44 -28.48 -42.19
CA LEU A 791 2.98 -27.09 -42.15
C LEU A 791 1.47 -27.12 -42.08
N LYS A 792 0.89 -26.39 -41.10
CA LYS A 792 -0.56 -26.33 -40.88
C LYS A 792 -1.02 -24.88 -40.66
N GLY A 793 -2.25 -24.58 -41.12
CA GLY A 793 -2.83 -23.25 -40.90
C GLY A 793 -4.31 -23.24 -41.24
N THR A 794 -4.99 -22.19 -40.79
CA THR A 794 -6.39 -21.94 -41.14
C THR A 794 -6.44 -20.67 -41.98
N VAL A 795 -7.10 -20.76 -43.14
CA VAL A 795 -7.27 -19.65 -44.08
C VAL A 795 -8.67 -19.08 -43.91
N ASP A 796 -8.80 -17.79 -43.69
CA ASP A 796 -10.09 -17.16 -43.41
C ASP A 796 -11.07 -17.31 -44.57
N ARG A 797 -10.60 -17.05 -45.81
CA ARG A 797 -11.46 -17.17 -47.01
C ARG A 797 -10.63 -17.56 -48.24
N ILE A 798 -11.07 -18.61 -48.91
CA ILE A 798 -10.59 -19.01 -50.23
C ILE A 798 -11.74 -18.84 -51.23
N GLN A 799 -11.52 -18.10 -52.32
CA GLN A 799 -12.52 -17.90 -53.37
C GLN A 799 -11.93 -18.00 -54.75
N SER A 800 -12.74 -18.45 -55.68
CA SER A 800 -12.45 -18.29 -57.11
C SER A 800 -13.15 -17.03 -57.62
N GLU A 801 -12.42 -16.13 -58.25
CA GLU A 801 -12.95 -14.91 -58.88
C GLU A 801 -12.62 -14.94 -60.37
N ASN A 802 -13.61 -15.18 -61.20
CA ASN A 802 -13.48 -15.42 -62.67
C ASN A 802 -12.44 -16.53 -62.99
N GLY A 803 -12.40 -17.61 -62.22
CA GLY A 803 -11.46 -18.73 -62.38
C GLY A 803 -10.09 -18.56 -61.73
N ILE A 804 -9.78 -17.39 -61.12
CA ILE A 804 -8.54 -17.14 -60.41
C ILE A 804 -8.77 -17.40 -58.91
N ILE A 805 -7.98 -18.27 -58.30
CA ILE A 805 -8.06 -18.55 -56.87
C ILE A 805 -7.42 -17.40 -56.08
N LYS A 806 -8.16 -16.88 -55.08
CA LYS A 806 -7.72 -15.83 -54.17
C LYS A 806 -7.77 -16.32 -52.74
N ILE A 807 -6.62 -16.24 -52.05
CA ILE A 807 -6.44 -16.54 -50.61
C ILE A 807 -6.51 -15.21 -49.87
N ILE A 808 -7.49 -15.07 -48.99
CA ILE A 808 -7.79 -13.83 -48.31
C ILE A 808 -7.67 -14.04 -46.80
N ASP A 809 -6.91 -13.16 -46.15
CA ASP A 809 -6.78 -13.07 -44.69
C ASP A 809 -7.35 -11.74 -44.19
N TYR A 810 -8.12 -11.76 -43.12
CA TYR A 810 -8.75 -10.58 -42.57
C TYR A 810 -7.92 -10.04 -41.39
N LYS A 811 -7.73 -8.71 -41.35
CA LYS A 811 -7.02 -8.05 -40.25
C LYS A 811 -7.87 -6.92 -39.65
N THR A 812 -8.10 -6.99 -38.33
CA THR A 812 -8.86 -5.98 -37.57
C THR A 812 -8.11 -4.67 -37.38
N GLY A 813 -6.77 -4.72 -37.37
CA GLY A 813 -5.90 -3.56 -37.25
C GLY A 813 -5.71 -2.75 -38.54
N SER A 814 -5.08 -1.58 -38.47
CA SER A 814 -4.63 -0.84 -39.66
C SER A 814 -3.47 -1.58 -40.31
N PHE A 815 -3.53 -1.70 -41.64
CA PHE A 815 -2.54 -2.40 -42.41
C PHE A 815 -2.01 -1.55 -43.57
N GLN A 816 -0.72 -1.63 -43.82
CA GLN A 816 -0.06 -0.84 -44.85
C GLN A 816 0.31 -1.75 -46.06
N PRO A 817 -0.05 -1.37 -47.31
CA PRO A 817 0.19 -2.21 -48.48
C PRO A 817 1.66 -2.59 -48.73
N TYR A 818 2.62 -1.75 -48.32
CA TYR A 818 4.06 -2.00 -48.51
C TYR A 818 4.55 -3.25 -47.77
N LYS A 819 3.83 -3.68 -46.71
CA LYS A 819 4.15 -4.90 -45.97
C LYS A 819 3.94 -6.18 -46.76
N LEU A 820 3.10 -6.11 -47.78
CA LEU A 820 2.82 -7.22 -48.70
C LEU A 820 3.68 -7.20 -49.96
N SER A 821 4.61 -6.26 -50.11
CA SER A 821 5.46 -6.14 -51.28
C SER A 821 6.90 -6.51 -50.93
N PHE A 822 7.50 -7.39 -51.69
CA PHE A 822 8.91 -7.81 -51.51
C PHE A 822 9.54 -8.07 -52.88
N LYS A 823 10.86 -8.06 -52.97
CA LYS A 823 11.66 -8.35 -54.15
C LYS A 823 12.22 -9.77 -54.09
N GLU A 824 12.90 -10.11 -53.01
CA GLU A 824 13.51 -11.39 -52.77
C GLU A 824 12.89 -12.10 -51.57
N TYR A 825 12.87 -13.43 -51.52
CA TYR A 825 12.23 -14.20 -50.46
C TYR A 825 12.95 -14.03 -49.09
N GLU A 826 14.23 -13.71 -49.10
CA GLU A 826 15.01 -13.42 -47.92
C GLU A 826 14.47 -12.18 -47.14
N GLU A 827 13.84 -11.24 -47.81
CA GLU A 827 13.19 -10.09 -47.18
C GLU A 827 12.01 -10.50 -46.30
N LEU A 828 11.43 -11.67 -46.49
CA LEU A 828 10.33 -12.19 -45.68
C LEU A 828 10.76 -12.53 -44.25
N VAL A 829 12.02 -12.92 -44.06
CA VAL A 829 12.60 -13.22 -42.76
C VAL A 829 12.79 -11.94 -41.98
N SER A 830 12.79 -10.77 -42.57
CA SER A 830 12.85 -9.50 -41.86
C SER A 830 11.58 -9.26 -41.05
N LYS A 831 11.72 -8.59 -39.90
CA LYS A 831 10.63 -8.28 -38.94
C LYS A 831 9.44 -7.50 -39.53
N LYS A 832 9.57 -6.97 -40.72
CA LYS A 832 8.53 -6.13 -41.35
C LYS A 832 7.63 -6.88 -42.34
N LYS A 833 7.91 -8.17 -42.66
CA LYS A 833 7.21 -8.91 -43.74
C LYS A 833 6.43 -10.15 -43.26
N LYS A 834 6.10 -10.23 -41.98
CA LYS A 834 5.46 -11.40 -41.36
C LYS A 834 4.12 -11.80 -42.01
N GLU A 835 3.34 -10.83 -42.41
CA GLU A 835 2.03 -11.09 -43.04
C GLU A 835 2.21 -11.62 -44.46
N ALA A 836 3.19 -11.13 -45.23
CA ALA A 836 3.56 -11.68 -46.54
C ALA A 836 4.03 -13.13 -46.41
N PHE A 837 4.87 -13.46 -45.41
CA PHE A 837 5.30 -14.82 -45.09
C PHE A 837 4.10 -15.73 -44.77
N GLN A 838 3.14 -15.25 -43.95
CA GLN A 838 1.92 -16.00 -43.62
C GLN A 838 1.11 -16.36 -44.85
N LEU A 839 0.87 -15.41 -45.74
CA LEU A 839 0.11 -15.62 -47.00
C LEU A 839 0.81 -16.59 -47.94
N LEU A 840 2.15 -16.51 -48.06
CA LEU A 840 2.92 -17.47 -48.87
C LEU A 840 2.85 -18.90 -48.31
N CYS A 841 2.89 -19.07 -47.00
CA CYS A 841 2.67 -20.38 -46.37
C CYS A 841 1.27 -20.93 -46.74
N TYR A 842 0.25 -20.09 -46.74
CA TYR A 842 -1.10 -20.50 -47.14
C TYR A 842 -1.17 -20.86 -48.65
N CYS A 843 -0.51 -20.09 -49.52
CA CYS A 843 -0.40 -20.43 -50.94
C CYS A 843 0.31 -21.76 -51.15
N LEU A 844 1.41 -22.00 -50.47
CA LEU A 844 2.19 -23.27 -50.58
C LEU A 844 1.36 -24.46 -50.10
N MET A 845 0.64 -24.34 -48.97
CA MET A 845 -0.24 -25.40 -48.47
C MET A 845 -1.39 -25.68 -49.45
N TYR A 846 -2.00 -24.64 -50.02
CA TYR A 846 -3.09 -24.79 -50.98
C TYR A 846 -2.60 -25.45 -52.28
N ASP A 847 -1.44 -25.05 -52.82
CA ASP A 847 -0.83 -25.63 -54.04
C ASP A 847 -0.51 -27.09 -53.85
N LYS A 848 0.12 -27.50 -52.72
CA LYS A 848 0.47 -28.89 -52.46
C LYS A 848 -0.72 -29.84 -52.23
N ASN A 849 -1.88 -29.28 -51.85
CA ASN A 849 -3.12 -30.04 -51.65
C ASN A 849 -3.95 -30.17 -52.93
N ASN A 850 -3.60 -29.46 -54.05
CA ASN A 850 -4.31 -29.51 -55.31
C ASN A 850 -3.38 -29.92 -56.45
N GLU A 851 -3.79 -30.96 -57.21
CA GLU A 851 -2.98 -31.55 -58.34
C GLU A 851 -2.95 -30.66 -59.60
N LYS A 852 -3.75 -29.63 -59.68
CA LYS A 852 -3.84 -28.74 -60.84
C LYS A 852 -2.87 -27.57 -60.69
N GLN A 853 -2.04 -27.33 -61.74
CA GLN A 853 -1.25 -26.09 -61.80
C GLN A 853 -2.20 -24.87 -61.91
N ILE A 854 -2.38 -24.20 -60.77
CA ILE A 854 -3.25 -23.06 -60.63
C ILE A 854 -2.43 -21.82 -60.24
N SER A 855 -2.64 -20.72 -60.92
CA SER A 855 -2.05 -19.45 -60.52
C SER A 855 -2.84 -18.91 -59.32
N LEU A 856 -2.12 -18.63 -58.19
CA LEU A 856 -2.69 -18.22 -56.93
C LEU A 856 -2.45 -16.73 -56.65
N ASN A 857 -3.48 -16.04 -56.23
CA ASN A 857 -3.36 -14.69 -55.71
C ASN A 857 -3.64 -14.72 -54.21
N ALA A 858 -2.92 -13.92 -53.45
CA ALA A 858 -3.17 -13.79 -52.01
C ALA A 858 -3.24 -12.33 -51.60
N GLY A 859 -3.92 -12.03 -50.47
CA GLY A 859 -3.99 -10.68 -50.00
C GLY A 859 -4.72 -10.52 -48.65
N ILE A 860 -4.68 -9.30 -48.14
CA ILE A 860 -5.28 -8.91 -46.87
C ILE A 860 -6.40 -7.90 -47.11
N ILE A 861 -7.48 -8.06 -46.35
CA ILE A 861 -8.53 -7.04 -46.21
C ILE A 861 -8.44 -6.48 -44.76
N SER A 862 -8.18 -5.18 -44.62
CA SER A 862 -8.04 -4.52 -43.32
C SER A 862 -9.27 -3.67 -43.00
N PHE A 863 -9.81 -3.78 -41.81
CA PHE A 863 -10.98 -3.03 -41.35
C PHE A 863 -10.77 -1.53 -41.34
N LYS A 864 -9.61 -1.09 -40.88
CA LYS A 864 -9.32 0.35 -40.84
C LYS A 864 -9.02 0.97 -42.20
N ASN A 865 -8.75 0.13 -43.21
CA ASN A 865 -8.41 0.56 -44.58
C ASN A 865 -9.36 -0.06 -45.64
N MET A 866 -10.64 -0.17 -45.30
CA MET A 866 -11.66 -0.76 -46.18
C MET A 866 -11.72 -0.17 -47.63
N ASN A 867 -11.40 1.12 -47.75
CA ASN A 867 -11.37 1.81 -49.02
C ASN A 867 -10.35 1.25 -50.02
N LEU A 868 -9.32 0.56 -49.54
CA LEU A 868 -8.28 -0.08 -50.37
C LEU A 868 -8.70 -1.45 -50.89
N GLY A 869 -9.79 -2.02 -50.36
CA GLY A 869 -10.25 -3.34 -50.73
C GLY A 869 -9.23 -4.43 -50.45
N LEU A 870 -9.09 -5.42 -51.35
CA LEU A 870 -8.10 -6.48 -51.22
C LEU A 870 -6.70 -5.93 -51.55
N MET A 871 -5.86 -5.83 -50.55
CA MET A 871 -4.44 -5.50 -50.70
C MET A 871 -3.67 -6.76 -51.06
N SER A 872 -3.27 -6.84 -52.32
CA SER A 872 -2.65 -8.05 -52.90
C SER A 872 -1.19 -8.18 -52.48
N LEU A 873 -0.77 -9.42 -52.21
CA LEU A 873 0.61 -9.82 -52.05
C LEU A 873 1.35 -9.62 -53.41
N LYS A 874 2.56 -9.03 -53.37
CA LYS A 874 3.33 -8.69 -54.56
C LYS A 874 4.79 -9.11 -54.43
N LYS A 875 5.28 -9.87 -55.39
CA LYS A 875 6.72 -10.05 -55.59
C LYS A 875 7.15 -9.15 -56.75
N SER A 876 7.97 -8.11 -56.43
CA SER A 876 8.24 -7.04 -57.41
C SER A 876 6.94 -6.41 -57.94
N ASN A 877 6.53 -6.71 -59.19
CA ASN A 877 5.27 -6.25 -59.78
C ASN A 877 4.24 -7.37 -60.00
N SER A 878 4.59 -8.65 -59.78
CA SER A 878 3.67 -9.77 -59.96
C SER A 878 2.77 -9.94 -58.73
N VAL A 879 1.47 -10.17 -58.94
CA VAL A 879 0.47 -10.48 -57.92
C VAL A 879 0.10 -11.96 -57.89
N SER A 880 0.61 -12.72 -58.84
CA SER A 880 0.27 -14.12 -59.09
C SER A 880 1.46 -15.01 -58.78
N PHE A 881 1.24 -16.09 -58.06
CA PHE A 881 2.27 -17.03 -57.59
C PHE A 881 2.05 -18.37 -58.28
N THR A 882 3.04 -18.82 -59.01
CA THR A 882 3.08 -20.13 -59.71
C THR A 882 3.75 -21.18 -58.82
N ASN A 883 3.66 -22.46 -59.22
CA ASN A 883 4.31 -23.58 -58.49
C ASN A 883 5.81 -23.39 -58.41
N ASP A 884 6.49 -22.86 -59.44
CA ASP A 884 7.94 -22.63 -59.43
C ASP A 884 8.33 -21.55 -58.39
N GLU A 885 7.54 -20.44 -58.29
CA GLU A 885 7.76 -19.39 -57.29
C GLU A 885 7.51 -19.87 -55.87
N LEU A 886 6.49 -20.76 -55.68
CA LEU A 886 6.25 -21.38 -54.36
C LEU A 886 7.32 -22.42 -54.00
N SER A 887 7.92 -23.08 -54.98
CA SER A 887 9.07 -23.97 -54.74
C SER A 887 10.32 -23.19 -54.25
N THR A 888 10.56 -22.01 -54.87
CA THR A 888 11.65 -21.13 -54.41
C THR A 888 11.36 -20.58 -52.97
N PHE A 889 10.09 -20.23 -52.64
CA PHE A 889 9.73 -19.88 -51.26
C PHE A 889 9.95 -21.01 -50.28
N LYS A 890 9.69 -22.29 -50.70
CA LYS A 890 9.96 -23.47 -49.88
C LYS A 890 11.43 -23.56 -49.45
N GLU A 891 12.37 -23.21 -50.35
CA GLU A 891 13.79 -23.18 -49.96
C GLU A 891 14.07 -22.24 -48.82
N THR A 892 13.43 -21.06 -48.78
CA THR A 892 13.55 -20.13 -47.66
C THR A 892 12.92 -20.68 -46.38
N LEU A 893 11.78 -21.34 -46.49
CA LEU A 893 11.11 -22.02 -45.37
C LEU A 893 11.97 -23.14 -44.78
N ASP A 894 12.58 -23.96 -45.67
CA ASP A 894 13.48 -25.05 -45.29
C ASP A 894 14.69 -24.54 -44.50
N LYS A 895 15.28 -23.39 -44.87
CA LYS A 895 16.37 -22.76 -44.12
C LYS A 895 15.95 -22.42 -42.68
N ILE A 896 14.75 -21.91 -42.47
CA ILE A 896 14.24 -21.61 -41.13
C ILE A 896 14.04 -22.88 -40.30
N ILE A 897 13.49 -23.93 -40.90
CA ILE A 897 13.31 -25.22 -40.22
C ILE A 897 14.66 -25.85 -39.87
N GLU A 898 15.64 -25.83 -40.78
CA GLU A 898 16.98 -26.35 -40.53
C GLU A 898 17.66 -25.59 -39.38
N GLU A 899 17.49 -24.25 -39.29
CA GLU A 899 18.01 -23.43 -38.19
C GLU A 899 17.36 -23.78 -36.85
N ILE A 900 16.05 -24.01 -36.82
CA ILE A 900 15.32 -24.45 -35.62
C ILE A 900 15.90 -25.78 -35.10
N PHE A 901 16.29 -26.73 -35.99
CA PHE A 901 16.81 -28.03 -35.62
C PHE A 901 18.35 -28.08 -35.47
N ASP A 902 19.10 -27.03 -35.85
CA ASP A 902 20.55 -27.01 -35.71
C ASP A 902 20.94 -26.92 -34.21
N THR A 903 21.54 -27.99 -33.70
CA THR A 903 21.98 -28.12 -32.31
C THR A 903 23.14 -27.19 -31.93
N ASN A 904 23.86 -26.64 -32.91
CA ASN A 904 24.96 -25.71 -32.68
C ASN A 904 24.46 -24.27 -32.42
N LEU A 905 23.18 -24.00 -32.76
CA LEU A 905 22.55 -22.68 -32.54
C LEU A 905 21.64 -22.72 -31.32
N SER A 906 21.95 -21.90 -30.30
CA SER A 906 21.11 -21.72 -29.13
C SER A 906 19.90 -20.81 -29.43
N PHE A 907 18.78 -20.98 -28.68
CA PHE A 907 17.75 -19.96 -28.66
C PHE A 907 18.27 -18.75 -27.90
N SER A 908 18.47 -17.64 -28.60
CA SER A 908 18.97 -16.38 -28.05
C SER A 908 18.20 -15.20 -28.61
N GLU A 909 18.22 -14.07 -27.90
CA GLU A 909 17.67 -12.83 -28.48
C GLU A 909 18.50 -12.44 -29.72
N ASN A 910 17.77 -12.05 -30.77
CA ASN A 910 18.41 -11.51 -31.96
C ASN A 910 19.11 -10.18 -31.61
N GLU A 911 20.42 -10.12 -31.71
CA GLU A 911 21.23 -8.91 -31.41
C GLU A 911 20.86 -7.68 -32.27
N SER A 912 20.12 -7.89 -33.36
CA SER A 912 19.67 -6.83 -34.26
C SER A 912 18.44 -6.03 -33.73
N LEU A 913 17.97 -6.28 -32.50
CA LEU A 913 16.80 -5.65 -31.88
C LEU A 913 17.12 -4.66 -30.73
N LYS A 914 18.41 -4.45 -30.43
CA LYS A 914 18.84 -3.41 -29.47
C LYS A 914 18.99 -2.06 -30.09
#